data_28fc295d367f95212f3d0fdc62d718ba
#
_entry.id   28fc295d367f95212f3d0fdc62d718ba
#
_cell.length_a   1.000
_cell.length_b   1.000
_cell.length_c   1.000
_cell.angle_alpha   90.00
_cell.angle_beta   90.00
_cell.angle_gamma   90.00
#
_symmetry.space_group_name_H-M   'P 1'
#
loop_
_entity.id
_entity.type
_entity.pdbx_description
1 polymer ?
#
loop_
_entity_poly.entity_id
_entity_poly.type
_entity_poly.pdbx_seq_one_letter_code
_entity_poly.pdbx_strand_id
1 'polypeptide(L)'
;MSGQINKIAVLGAGTMGAQIAGHFSNAGIPSLLFDINLELAQKGVDGLTKLKPAPLYKPKNSELVTPCTYDNDLEKLKDIDLVIEAVAENLEIKHTVYKNVVPHLNDSVIMTSNTSGIPLADLIQVLPEKLQSRFMITHFFNPPRYMRLLELVKGPKTDEAVYDLLSNIGEDVLGKGIVHAKDTPNFIGNRIGVHGGNNAIKLAIKMGLTVEEVDKLTGTIVGRPKSGVFRTTDIVGLDVQAHVSSTSYDNLPDDEAREALKAPEILQTLIDDGRLGQKTKAGFYKKTDDGILSIDLKTGEYQAQKKVRFDGFRLAKSYQSVGDRLKALAFSDDKAGKFFWEITADSLIYSANRIPEISDDIINIDNAMKWGYGWELGPFEAWDAIGVKASVARMEKENKKVPDWVKAMLDSGQETFYSTEDGKVSYYDPASSSLKTKSENKKVINLNLCKSVGKTIKRDWSASLIDLGDDILNVEFHSALQPTLNPIDTSIGKIISDGMDLLESGTYKGMVIGHQGLNFCAGANLANMIQAIEAGAWDEINTQIKQVQDLLQRIRFSKAPIVAAPHHLTLGGGFEIVAPAAHRVALGELYIGAVEVGVGLIPGAGGNLRLLLNLMENSGSGRMNSFQVAQKAFETIGFAKVATSADEAKFLGYLLKTDTIILNNDQRIWAGKQKALELIDNNYEPPSYREDLKLPGAGGRTAMAMALKGFKAQGKISAHDELIAKKLAFVLTGGDKAGLTKSVDEQYLLDIEREAFVSLAGETLTQDRIRYMLKVGKPLRN
;
A
#
# COMPACT_ATOMS: atom_id res chain seq x y z
N MET A 1 12.41 -18.44 -25.46
CA MET A 1 12.14 -16.99 -25.31
C MET A 1 13.08 -16.46 -24.25
N SER A 2 13.72 -15.31 -24.45
CA SER A 2 14.44 -14.63 -23.37
C SER A 2 13.38 -14.23 -22.34
N GLY A 3 13.41 -14.78 -21.15
CA GLY A 3 12.37 -14.61 -20.12
C GLY A 3 12.30 -13.21 -19.50
N GLN A 4 12.58 -12.15 -20.26
CA GLN A 4 12.66 -10.79 -19.76
C GLN A 4 11.97 -9.81 -20.73
N ILE A 5 11.10 -8.96 -20.20
CA ILE A 5 10.49 -7.82 -20.91
C ILE A 5 11.34 -6.58 -20.64
N ASN A 6 11.97 -6.05 -21.70
CA ASN A 6 12.87 -4.90 -21.60
C ASN A 6 12.22 -3.60 -22.09
N LYS A 7 11.22 -3.70 -22.97
CA LYS A 7 10.53 -2.55 -23.55
C LYS A 7 9.10 -2.89 -23.94
N ILE A 8 8.17 -2.00 -23.65
CA ILE A 8 6.76 -2.21 -23.94
C ILE A 8 6.18 -1.12 -24.84
N ALA A 9 5.05 -1.42 -25.48
CA ALA A 9 4.18 -0.43 -26.08
C ALA A 9 2.78 -0.51 -25.45
N VAL A 10 2.19 0.64 -25.16
CA VAL A 10 0.81 0.77 -24.70
C VAL A 10 0.01 1.49 -25.76
N LEU A 11 -1.07 0.88 -26.23
CA LEU A 11 -1.96 1.41 -27.26
C LEU A 11 -3.16 2.08 -26.61
N GLY A 12 -3.27 3.40 -26.74
CA GLY A 12 -4.24 4.25 -26.07
C GLY A 12 -3.63 5.02 -24.88
N ALA A 13 -3.56 6.34 -24.98
CA ALA A 13 -3.02 7.24 -23.95
C ALA A 13 -4.10 7.82 -23.01
N GLY A 14 -5.23 7.14 -22.90
CA GLY A 14 -6.27 7.44 -21.92
C GLY A 14 -5.81 7.21 -20.48
N THR A 15 -6.73 7.34 -19.53
CA THR A 15 -6.43 7.22 -18.08
C THR A 15 -5.71 5.91 -17.74
N MET A 16 -6.15 4.77 -18.26
CA MET A 16 -5.53 3.48 -17.96
C MET A 16 -4.20 3.31 -18.68
N GLY A 17 -4.15 3.53 -20.01
CA GLY A 17 -2.94 3.28 -20.78
C GLY A 17 -1.76 4.14 -20.33
N ALA A 18 -1.96 5.45 -20.10
CA ALA A 18 -0.91 6.31 -19.57
C ALA A 18 -0.40 5.82 -18.20
N GLN A 19 -1.30 5.45 -17.28
CA GLN A 19 -0.89 4.98 -15.95
C GLN A 19 -0.25 3.59 -15.96
N ILE A 20 -0.65 2.69 -16.89
CA ILE A 20 0.04 1.40 -17.09
C ILE A 20 1.47 1.65 -17.57
N ALA A 21 1.67 2.49 -18.61
CA ALA A 21 3.01 2.89 -19.07
C ALA A 21 3.84 3.51 -17.93
N GLY A 22 3.21 4.38 -17.13
CA GLY A 22 3.83 4.96 -15.92
C GLY A 22 4.20 3.92 -14.87
N HIS A 23 3.41 2.87 -14.70
CA HIS A 23 3.73 1.81 -13.73
C HIS A 23 4.91 0.92 -14.19
N PHE A 24 4.98 0.59 -15.47
CA PHE A 24 6.17 -0.05 -16.04
C PHE A 24 7.42 0.83 -15.93
N SER A 25 7.29 2.15 -16.14
CA SER A 25 8.40 3.08 -15.95
C SER A 25 8.87 3.16 -14.48
N ASN A 26 7.98 2.93 -13.50
CA ASN A 26 8.35 2.78 -12.09
C ASN A 26 9.22 1.55 -11.83
N ALA A 27 9.04 0.49 -12.62
CA ALA A 27 9.90 -0.70 -12.63
C ALA A 27 11.16 -0.54 -13.49
N GLY A 28 11.39 0.65 -14.07
CA GLY A 28 12.54 0.93 -14.92
C GLY A 28 12.41 0.47 -16.37
N ILE A 29 11.22 0.01 -16.80
CA ILE A 29 10.96 -0.49 -18.15
C ILE A 29 10.48 0.65 -19.05
N PRO A 30 11.21 0.98 -20.15
CA PRO A 30 10.79 1.98 -21.13
C PRO A 30 9.48 1.60 -21.82
N SER A 31 8.65 2.59 -22.07
CA SER A 31 7.33 2.42 -22.67
C SER A 31 7.12 3.38 -23.85
N LEU A 32 6.58 2.87 -24.96
CA LEU A 32 6.01 3.69 -26.02
C LEU A 32 4.51 3.84 -25.76
N LEU A 33 4.02 5.07 -25.69
CA LEU A 33 2.60 5.35 -25.44
C LEU A 33 1.95 5.90 -26.71
N PHE A 34 1.15 5.07 -27.37
CA PHE A 34 0.50 5.39 -28.63
C PHE A 34 -0.89 6.00 -28.44
N ASP A 35 -1.21 7.00 -29.28
CA ASP A 35 -2.59 7.46 -29.48
C ASP A 35 -2.81 7.92 -30.93
N ILE A 36 -4.04 8.31 -31.26
CA ILE A 36 -4.43 8.75 -32.62
C ILE A 36 -3.68 10.00 -33.09
N ASN A 37 -3.21 10.84 -32.16
CA ASN A 37 -2.39 12.00 -32.46
C ASN A 37 -1.40 12.26 -31.34
N LEU A 38 -0.35 13.05 -31.63
CA LEU A 38 0.74 13.35 -30.71
C LEU A 38 0.26 14.16 -29.49
N GLU A 39 -0.74 15.03 -29.67
CA GLU A 39 -1.26 15.87 -28.57
C GLU A 39 -1.87 14.99 -27.47
N LEU A 40 -2.68 14.00 -27.82
CA LEU A 40 -3.28 13.07 -26.88
C LEU A 40 -2.22 12.19 -26.21
N ALA A 41 -1.28 11.65 -26.98
CA ALA A 41 -0.18 10.86 -26.42
C ALA A 41 0.67 11.67 -25.44
N GLN A 42 1.03 12.93 -25.79
CA GLN A 42 1.79 13.85 -24.93
C GLN A 42 0.99 14.22 -23.67
N LYS A 43 -0.31 14.50 -23.81
CA LYS A 43 -1.19 14.79 -22.67
C LYS A 43 -1.24 13.62 -21.68
N GLY A 44 -1.22 12.38 -22.17
CA GLY A 44 -1.10 11.17 -21.35
C GLY A 44 0.17 11.17 -20.52
N VAL A 45 1.33 11.43 -21.16
CA VAL A 45 2.64 11.52 -20.49
C VAL A 45 2.67 12.68 -19.48
N ASP A 46 2.22 13.86 -19.87
CA ASP A 46 2.18 15.05 -18.99
C ASP A 46 1.29 14.84 -17.77
N GLY A 47 0.21 14.08 -17.93
CA GLY A 47 -0.70 13.70 -16.86
C GLY A 47 0.00 12.93 -15.75
N LEU A 48 0.98 12.08 -16.07
CA LEU A 48 1.70 11.28 -15.10
C LEU A 48 2.40 12.07 -14.00
N THR A 49 2.80 13.30 -14.29
CA THR A 49 3.46 14.18 -13.32
C THR A 49 2.48 15.08 -12.55
N LYS A 50 1.22 15.20 -12.99
CA LYS A 50 0.23 16.13 -12.45
C LYS A 50 -0.90 15.45 -11.67
N LEU A 51 -1.20 14.19 -11.99
CA LEU A 51 -2.28 13.43 -11.36
C LEU A 51 -2.07 13.23 -9.86
N LYS A 52 -3.18 13.16 -9.13
CA LYS A 52 -3.23 12.80 -7.70
C LYS A 52 -4.31 11.75 -7.49
N PRO A 53 -3.96 10.62 -6.84
CA PRO A 53 -2.62 10.27 -6.34
C PRO A 53 -1.59 10.12 -7.47
N ALA A 54 -0.30 10.34 -7.14
CA ALA A 54 0.79 10.36 -8.13
C ALA A 54 1.01 8.98 -8.78
N PRO A 55 0.91 8.82 -10.11
CA PRO A 55 1.14 7.54 -10.76
C PRO A 55 2.61 7.09 -10.73
N LEU A 56 3.54 8.03 -10.63
CA LEU A 56 4.99 7.77 -10.67
C LEU A 56 5.59 7.77 -9.25
N TYR A 57 6.61 6.93 -9.03
CA TYR A 57 7.42 6.96 -7.81
C TYR A 57 8.31 8.21 -7.73
N LYS A 58 8.76 8.70 -8.87
CA LYS A 58 9.42 10.02 -9.02
C LYS A 58 9.05 10.64 -10.37
N PRO A 59 8.92 11.97 -10.46
CA PRO A 59 8.55 12.64 -11.71
C PRO A 59 9.45 12.27 -12.90
N LYS A 60 10.75 12.04 -12.66
CA LYS A 60 11.74 11.68 -13.68
C LYS A 60 11.41 10.37 -14.41
N ASN A 61 10.61 9.46 -13.82
CA ASN A 61 10.21 8.22 -14.49
C ASN A 61 9.33 8.48 -15.72
N SER A 62 8.73 9.68 -15.85
CA SER A 62 8.02 10.07 -17.08
C SER A 62 8.93 10.13 -18.32
N GLU A 63 10.24 10.32 -18.14
CA GLU A 63 11.22 10.34 -19.24
C GLU A 63 11.38 8.95 -19.91
N LEU A 64 10.96 7.89 -19.23
CA LEU A 64 10.91 6.53 -19.78
C LEU A 64 9.65 6.25 -20.61
N VAL A 65 8.70 7.18 -20.66
CA VAL A 65 7.46 7.05 -21.44
C VAL A 65 7.55 7.98 -22.65
N THR A 66 7.66 7.40 -23.84
CA THR A 66 7.78 8.14 -25.10
C THR A 66 6.40 8.25 -25.77
N PRO A 67 5.86 9.46 -26.01
CA PRO A 67 4.62 9.61 -26.76
C PRO A 67 4.83 9.26 -28.22
N CYS A 68 3.89 8.51 -28.82
CA CYS A 68 3.92 8.01 -30.18
C CYS A 68 2.56 8.14 -30.87
N THR A 69 2.54 8.10 -32.21
CA THR A 69 1.33 8.11 -33.02
C THR A 69 1.29 6.92 -33.96
N TYR A 70 0.08 6.50 -34.35
CA TYR A 70 -0.09 5.44 -35.33
C TYR A 70 0.36 5.84 -36.73
N ASP A 71 0.39 7.13 -37.06
CA ASP A 71 0.77 7.61 -38.38
C ASP A 71 2.29 7.64 -38.60
N ASN A 72 3.09 7.90 -37.55
CA ASN A 72 4.51 8.18 -37.71
C ASN A 72 5.46 7.21 -37.00
N ASP A 73 4.96 6.40 -36.05
CA ASP A 73 5.83 5.72 -35.10
C ASP A 73 5.67 4.19 -35.10
N LEU A 74 4.85 3.61 -35.99
CA LEU A 74 4.59 2.16 -36.01
C LEU A 74 5.88 1.33 -36.20
N GLU A 75 6.87 1.84 -36.93
CA GLU A 75 8.16 1.16 -37.10
C GLU A 75 8.92 0.91 -35.80
N LYS A 76 8.64 1.69 -34.73
CA LYS A 76 9.22 1.50 -33.41
C LYS A 76 8.71 0.24 -32.71
N LEU A 77 7.62 -0.35 -33.19
CA LEU A 77 7.02 -1.57 -32.63
C LEU A 77 7.87 -2.83 -32.92
N LYS A 78 8.82 -2.77 -33.86
CA LYS A 78 9.70 -3.90 -34.19
C LYS A 78 10.58 -4.36 -33.01
N ASP A 79 10.91 -3.44 -32.08
CA ASP A 79 11.80 -3.70 -30.95
C ASP A 79 11.04 -3.85 -29.62
N ILE A 80 9.75 -4.16 -29.65
CA ILE A 80 8.88 -4.27 -28.48
C ILE A 80 8.71 -5.74 -28.07
N ASP A 81 8.87 -6.02 -26.77
CA ASP A 81 8.65 -7.36 -26.22
C ASP A 81 7.17 -7.61 -25.86
N LEU A 82 6.46 -6.57 -25.39
CA LEU A 82 5.07 -6.65 -24.93
C LEU A 82 4.26 -5.44 -25.42
N VAL A 83 3.14 -5.71 -26.03
CA VAL A 83 2.11 -4.71 -26.39
C VAL A 83 0.93 -4.85 -25.45
N ILE A 84 0.49 -3.76 -24.83
CA ILE A 84 -0.71 -3.72 -23.98
C ILE A 84 -1.73 -2.78 -24.63
N GLU A 85 -2.85 -3.30 -25.04
CA GLU A 85 -3.93 -2.49 -25.61
C GLU A 85 -4.82 -1.96 -24.47
N ALA A 86 -5.06 -0.65 -24.48
CA ALA A 86 -5.89 0.08 -23.52
C ALA A 86 -6.68 1.22 -24.19
N VAL A 87 -7.16 0.98 -25.43
CA VAL A 87 -8.02 1.92 -26.15
C VAL A 87 -9.47 1.85 -25.64
N ALA A 88 -10.37 2.63 -26.25
CA ALA A 88 -11.79 2.65 -25.87
C ALA A 88 -12.41 1.23 -25.87
N GLU A 89 -13.31 0.98 -24.93
CA GLU A 89 -13.97 -0.33 -24.74
C GLU A 89 -15.04 -0.57 -25.81
N ASN A 90 -14.55 -0.77 -27.04
CA ASN A 90 -15.36 -1.04 -28.21
C ASN A 90 -14.61 -2.00 -29.15
N LEU A 91 -15.24 -3.11 -29.52
CA LEU A 91 -14.62 -4.20 -30.29
C LEU A 91 -14.12 -3.73 -31.68
N GLU A 92 -14.90 -2.90 -32.37
CA GLU A 92 -14.54 -2.42 -33.72
C GLU A 92 -13.32 -1.50 -33.67
N ILE A 93 -13.24 -0.64 -32.66
CA ILE A 93 -12.07 0.22 -32.43
C ILE A 93 -10.84 -0.64 -32.16
N LYS A 94 -10.96 -1.63 -31.25
CA LYS A 94 -9.86 -2.55 -30.93
C LYS A 94 -9.40 -3.32 -32.17
N HIS A 95 -10.31 -3.88 -32.96
CA HIS A 95 -9.99 -4.57 -34.20
C HIS A 95 -9.30 -3.66 -35.24
N THR A 96 -9.71 -2.40 -35.34
CA THR A 96 -9.07 -1.41 -36.21
C THR A 96 -7.65 -1.16 -35.81
N VAL A 97 -7.41 -0.95 -34.50
CA VAL A 97 -6.06 -0.75 -33.94
C VAL A 97 -5.21 -1.99 -34.15
N TYR A 98 -5.74 -3.20 -33.91
CA TYR A 98 -4.98 -4.45 -34.12
C TYR A 98 -4.56 -4.63 -35.60
N LYS A 99 -5.47 -4.41 -36.55
CA LYS A 99 -5.13 -4.48 -37.96
C LYS A 99 -4.04 -3.50 -38.37
N ASN A 100 -4.00 -2.34 -37.74
CA ASN A 100 -2.99 -1.31 -38.00
C ASN A 100 -1.61 -1.65 -37.40
N VAL A 101 -1.55 -2.17 -36.17
CA VAL A 101 -0.28 -2.36 -35.46
C VAL A 101 0.38 -3.72 -35.76
N VAL A 102 -0.41 -4.78 -35.96
CA VAL A 102 0.08 -6.18 -36.16
C VAL A 102 1.13 -6.30 -37.27
N PRO A 103 1.00 -5.65 -38.44
CA PRO A 103 2.01 -5.72 -39.48
C PRO A 103 3.40 -5.20 -39.10
N HIS A 104 3.50 -4.40 -38.02
CA HIS A 104 4.74 -3.78 -37.58
C HIS A 104 5.38 -4.49 -36.37
N LEU A 105 4.73 -5.56 -35.88
CA LEU A 105 5.22 -6.32 -34.74
C LEU A 105 6.27 -7.35 -35.16
N ASN A 106 7.22 -7.63 -34.25
CA ASN A 106 8.15 -8.75 -34.47
C ASN A 106 7.48 -10.11 -34.18
N ASP A 107 8.10 -11.16 -34.66
CA ASP A 107 7.58 -12.54 -34.57
C ASP A 107 7.49 -13.10 -33.13
N SER A 108 8.16 -12.50 -32.15
CA SER A 108 8.23 -12.97 -30.76
C SER A 108 7.40 -12.14 -29.77
N VAL A 109 6.81 -11.03 -30.22
CA VAL A 109 6.05 -10.12 -29.37
C VAL A 109 4.89 -10.83 -28.68
N ILE A 110 4.65 -10.43 -27.43
CA ILE A 110 3.45 -10.79 -26.69
C ILE A 110 2.48 -9.61 -26.79
N MET A 111 1.21 -9.89 -27.02
CA MET A 111 0.18 -8.84 -27.05
C MET A 111 -0.91 -9.13 -26.02
N THR A 112 -1.34 -8.10 -25.30
CA THR A 112 -2.42 -8.22 -24.31
C THR A 112 -3.44 -7.10 -24.47
N SER A 113 -4.65 -7.32 -23.97
CA SER A 113 -5.66 -6.27 -23.83
C SER A 113 -5.97 -6.00 -22.36
N ASN A 114 -6.19 -4.73 -22.03
CA ASN A 114 -6.67 -4.30 -20.71
C ASN A 114 -8.20 -4.17 -20.69
N THR A 115 -8.91 -4.86 -21.58
CA THR A 115 -10.39 -4.88 -21.59
C THR A 115 -10.95 -5.32 -20.23
N SER A 116 -12.11 -4.78 -19.87
CA SER A 116 -12.81 -5.17 -18.63
C SER A 116 -13.90 -6.21 -18.86
N GLY A 117 -14.33 -6.46 -20.12
CA GLY A 117 -15.47 -7.33 -20.34
C GLY A 117 -15.73 -7.78 -21.78
N ILE A 118 -14.91 -7.36 -22.75
CA ILE A 118 -15.01 -7.89 -24.12
C ILE A 118 -14.38 -9.28 -24.14
N PRO A 119 -15.09 -10.32 -24.61
CA PRO A 119 -14.58 -11.69 -24.66
C PRO A 119 -13.27 -11.78 -25.45
N LEU A 120 -12.32 -12.54 -24.92
CA LEU A 120 -11.04 -12.76 -25.59
C LEU A 120 -11.22 -13.41 -26.95
N ALA A 121 -12.18 -14.33 -27.07
CA ALA A 121 -12.51 -14.99 -28.33
C ALA A 121 -12.89 -13.98 -29.42
N ASP A 122 -13.56 -12.89 -29.11
CA ASP A 122 -13.92 -11.83 -30.06
C ASP A 122 -12.71 -10.98 -30.42
N LEU A 123 -11.86 -10.65 -29.43
CA LEU A 123 -10.67 -9.82 -29.64
C LEU A 123 -9.68 -10.46 -30.62
N ILE A 124 -9.48 -11.77 -30.56
CA ILE A 124 -8.47 -12.47 -31.36
C ILE A 124 -8.89 -12.76 -32.82
N GLN A 125 -10.15 -12.53 -33.21
CA GLN A 125 -10.68 -12.86 -34.54
C GLN A 125 -9.87 -12.24 -35.68
N VAL A 126 -9.31 -11.07 -35.47
CA VAL A 126 -8.53 -10.34 -36.50
C VAL A 126 -7.02 -10.56 -36.38
N LEU A 127 -6.56 -11.31 -35.38
CA LEU A 127 -5.16 -11.59 -35.18
C LEU A 127 -4.65 -12.79 -35.95
N PRO A 128 -3.42 -12.75 -36.48
CA PRO A 128 -2.78 -13.93 -37.08
C PRO A 128 -2.70 -15.09 -36.08
N GLU A 129 -2.83 -16.31 -36.53
CA GLU A 129 -2.82 -17.50 -35.67
C GLU A 129 -1.59 -17.58 -34.76
N LYS A 130 -0.44 -17.25 -35.32
CA LYS A 130 0.83 -17.15 -34.55
C LYS A 130 0.78 -16.18 -33.35
N LEU A 131 0.03 -15.08 -33.48
CA LEU A 131 -0.12 -14.10 -32.41
C LEU A 131 -1.21 -14.50 -31.42
N GLN A 132 -2.21 -15.27 -31.82
CA GLN A 132 -3.27 -15.76 -30.94
C GLN A 132 -2.70 -16.63 -29.80
N SER A 133 -1.61 -17.38 -30.05
CA SER A 133 -0.94 -18.16 -28.99
C SER A 133 -0.15 -17.30 -28.00
N ARG A 134 0.10 -16.04 -28.35
CA ARG A 134 0.79 -15.05 -27.49
C ARG A 134 -0.11 -13.86 -27.13
N PHE A 135 -1.42 -14.08 -27.16
CA PHE A 135 -2.42 -13.11 -26.76
C PHE A 135 -3.15 -13.56 -25.51
N MET A 136 -3.35 -12.64 -24.57
CA MET A 136 -4.16 -12.83 -23.37
C MET A 136 -4.70 -11.50 -22.85
N ILE A 137 -5.55 -11.53 -21.83
CA ILE A 137 -6.00 -10.32 -21.15
C ILE A 137 -5.13 -10.09 -19.90
N THR A 138 -4.73 -8.83 -19.70
CA THR A 138 -4.05 -8.32 -18.49
C THR A 138 -4.85 -7.15 -17.97
N HIS A 139 -5.80 -7.43 -17.07
CA HIS A 139 -6.75 -6.43 -16.58
C HIS A 139 -6.20 -5.75 -15.32
N PHE A 140 -5.68 -4.52 -15.49
CA PHE A 140 -5.20 -3.66 -14.40
C PHE A 140 -6.34 -2.88 -13.77
N PHE A 141 -6.27 -2.66 -12.47
CA PHE A 141 -7.21 -1.80 -11.74
C PHE A 141 -6.66 -0.38 -11.57
N ASN A 142 -7.54 0.60 -11.60
CA ASN A 142 -7.21 2.02 -11.51
C ASN A 142 -7.11 2.50 -10.04
N PRO A 143 -6.03 3.15 -9.62
CA PRO A 143 -4.79 3.46 -10.35
C PRO A 143 -3.78 2.27 -10.30
N PRO A 144 -3.13 1.90 -11.41
CA PRO A 144 -2.22 0.75 -11.47
C PRO A 144 -1.10 0.74 -10.42
N ARG A 145 -0.56 1.87 -10.03
CA ARG A 145 0.45 1.97 -8.97
C ARG A 145 -0.07 1.46 -7.62
N TYR A 146 -1.30 1.81 -7.25
CA TYR A 146 -1.85 1.58 -5.90
C TYR A 146 -2.70 0.32 -5.80
N MET A 147 -3.37 -0.04 -6.90
CA MET A 147 -4.22 -1.22 -6.95
C MET A 147 -3.38 -2.46 -7.22
N ARG A 148 -3.36 -3.36 -6.26
CA ARG A 148 -2.51 -4.54 -6.32
C ARG A 148 -3.01 -5.59 -7.33
N LEU A 149 -4.33 -5.67 -7.55
CA LEU A 149 -4.93 -6.67 -8.41
C LEU A 149 -4.46 -6.55 -9.86
N LEU A 150 -4.06 -7.69 -10.44
CA LEU A 150 -3.91 -7.91 -11.86
C LEU A 150 -4.61 -9.22 -12.21
N GLU A 151 -5.74 -9.14 -12.91
CA GLU A 151 -6.43 -10.32 -13.42
C GLU A 151 -5.80 -10.75 -14.74
N LEU A 152 -5.41 -12.01 -14.80
CA LEU A 152 -4.90 -12.65 -16.02
C LEU A 152 -5.95 -13.62 -16.56
N VAL A 153 -6.31 -13.43 -17.83
CA VAL A 153 -7.25 -14.29 -18.52
C VAL A 153 -6.58 -14.88 -19.75
N LYS A 154 -6.44 -16.20 -19.77
CA LYS A 154 -5.91 -16.91 -20.94
C LYS A 154 -7.02 -17.39 -21.84
N GLY A 155 -6.79 -17.31 -23.14
CA GLY A 155 -7.66 -17.90 -24.13
C GLY A 155 -7.32 -19.38 -24.39
N PRO A 156 -8.15 -20.06 -25.17
CA PRO A 156 -7.94 -21.48 -25.47
C PRO A 156 -6.66 -21.77 -26.27
N LYS A 157 -6.08 -20.76 -26.91
CA LYS A 157 -4.85 -20.88 -27.73
C LYS A 157 -3.63 -20.28 -27.03
N THR A 158 -3.77 -19.62 -25.88
CA THR A 158 -2.66 -18.95 -25.17
C THR A 158 -1.64 -19.98 -24.69
N ASP A 159 -0.37 -19.80 -25.08
CA ASP A 159 0.74 -20.64 -24.65
C ASP A 159 0.96 -20.49 -23.13
N GLU A 160 1.09 -21.61 -22.42
CA GLU A 160 1.33 -21.62 -20.97
C GLU A 160 2.61 -20.87 -20.60
N ALA A 161 3.66 -21.00 -21.42
CA ALA A 161 4.91 -20.28 -21.18
C ALA A 161 4.77 -18.75 -21.26
N VAL A 162 3.85 -18.23 -22.08
CA VAL A 162 3.53 -16.80 -22.15
C VAL A 162 2.75 -16.37 -20.91
N TYR A 163 1.80 -17.19 -20.50
CA TYR A 163 1.01 -16.96 -19.30
C TYR A 163 1.87 -16.91 -18.03
N ASP A 164 2.76 -17.90 -17.86
CA ASP A 164 3.69 -17.96 -16.74
C ASP A 164 4.67 -16.77 -16.75
N LEU A 165 5.17 -16.37 -17.92
CA LEU A 165 6.05 -15.22 -18.04
C LEU A 165 5.37 -13.94 -17.56
N LEU A 166 4.15 -13.66 -18.03
CA LEU A 166 3.41 -12.45 -17.63
C LEU A 166 2.95 -12.50 -16.19
N SER A 167 2.61 -13.68 -15.65
CA SER A 167 2.35 -13.89 -14.24
C SER A 167 3.56 -13.52 -13.39
N ASN A 168 4.75 -14.04 -13.74
CA ASN A 168 5.99 -13.75 -13.03
C ASN A 168 6.39 -12.26 -13.13
N ILE A 169 6.24 -11.62 -14.29
CA ILE A 169 6.50 -10.18 -14.45
C ILE A 169 5.53 -9.35 -13.61
N GLY A 170 4.24 -9.70 -13.64
CA GLY A 170 3.24 -9.06 -12.80
C GLY A 170 3.61 -9.13 -11.33
N GLU A 171 3.99 -10.31 -10.85
CA GLU A 171 4.28 -10.56 -9.43
C GLU A 171 5.64 -10.00 -9.01
N ASP A 172 6.72 -10.35 -9.71
CA ASP A 172 8.09 -10.05 -9.30
C ASP A 172 8.56 -8.65 -9.69
N VAL A 173 8.12 -8.14 -10.85
CA VAL A 173 8.60 -6.87 -11.40
C VAL A 173 7.65 -5.73 -11.12
N LEU A 174 6.34 -5.96 -11.30
CA LEU A 174 5.32 -4.92 -11.13
C LEU A 174 4.70 -4.91 -9.72
N GLY A 175 5.01 -5.89 -8.87
CA GLY A 175 4.49 -5.98 -7.50
C GLY A 175 2.99 -6.25 -7.43
N LYS A 176 2.42 -6.87 -8.46
CA LYS A 176 1.01 -7.20 -8.51
C LYS A 176 0.67 -8.47 -7.74
N GLY A 177 -0.57 -8.56 -7.32
CA GLY A 177 -1.21 -9.81 -6.92
C GLY A 177 -1.91 -10.41 -8.13
N ILE A 178 -1.45 -11.58 -8.56
CA ILE A 178 -1.99 -12.25 -9.74
C ILE A 178 -3.22 -13.05 -9.37
N VAL A 179 -4.28 -12.84 -10.13
CA VAL A 179 -5.53 -13.59 -10.04
C VAL A 179 -5.82 -14.23 -11.39
N HIS A 180 -6.05 -15.53 -11.37
CA HIS A 180 -6.34 -16.35 -12.53
C HIS A 180 -7.85 -16.34 -12.78
N ALA A 181 -8.30 -15.52 -13.72
CA ALA A 181 -9.72 -15.40 -14.09
C ALA A 181 -10.05 -16.12 -15.39
N LYS A 182 -11.31 -16.48 -15.54
CA LYS A 182 -11.84 -17.04 -16.79
C LYS A 182 -12.35 -15.95 -17.71
N ASP A 183 -12.43 -16.25 -18.99
CA ASP A 183 -12.97 -15.35 -20.03
C ASP A 183 -14.50 -15.22 -19.90
N THR A 184 -14.91 -14.42 -18.93
CA THR A 184 -16.31 -14.15 -18.59
C THR A 184 -16.53 -12.64 -18.42
N PRO A 185 -17.75 -12.12 -18.65
CA PRO A 185 -18.03 -10.69 -18.52
C PRO A 185 -17.63 -10.14 -17.14
N ASN A 186 -16.79 -9.10 -17.13
CA ASN A 186 -16.30 -8.43 -15.93
C ASN A 186 -15.42 -9.31 -15.00
N PHE A 187 -14.95 -10.45 -15.46
CA PHE A 187 -14.04 -11.38 -14.80
C PHE A 187 -14.44 -11.70 -13.34
N ILE A 188 -13.57 -11.48 -12.35
CA ILE A 188 -13.87 -11.76 -10.93
C ILE A 188 -14.19 -10.48 -10.17
N GLY A 189 -13.24 -9.52 -10.15
CA GLY A 189 -13.33 -8.35 -9.28
C GLY A 189 -14.56 -7.49 -9.58
N ASN A 190 -14.73 -7.10 -10.85
CA ASN A 190 -15.86 -6.27 -11.25
C ASN A 190 -17.20 -7.03 -11.15
N ARG A 191 -17.23 -8.33 -11.46
CA ARG A 191 -18.44 -9.15 -11.35
C ARG A 191 -19.01 -9.14 -9.93
N ILE A 192 -18.19 -9.49 -8.93
CA ILE A 192 -18.60 -9.54 -7.52
C ILE A 192 -18.77 -8.13 -6.96
N GLY A 193 -17.88 -7.18 -7.35
CA GLY A 193 -17.95 -5.80 -6.90
C GLY A 193 -19.24 -5.08 -7.31
N VAL A 194 -19.67 -5.25 -8.57
CA VAL A 194 -20.94 -4.68 -9.08
C VAL A 194 -22.15 -5.28 -8.37
N HIS A 195 -22.18 -6.62 -8.25
CA HIS A 195 -23.25 -7.30 -7.53
C HIS A 195 -23.41 -6.74 -6.11
N GLY A 196 -22.31 -6.74 -5.33
CA GLY A 196 -22.35 -6.28 -3.93
C GLY A 196 -22.65 -4.79 -3.79
N GLY A 197 -22.06 -3.93 -4.64
CA GLY A 197 -22.27 -2.48 -4.62
C GLY A 197 -23.70 -2.08 -4.97
N ASN A 198 -24.22 -2.59 -6.08
CA ASN A 198 -25.59 -2.28 -6.50
C ASN A 198 -26.65 -2.81 -5.53
N ASN A 199 -26.44 -4.04 -5.00
CA ASN A 199 -27.33 -4.63 -4.00
C ASN A 199 -27.35 -3.79 -2.72
N ALA A 200 -26.21 -3.33 -2.24
CA ALA A 200 -26.12 -2.47 -1.06
C ALA A 200 -26.86 -1.14 -1.25
N ILE A 201 -26.76 -0.50 -2.43
CA ILE A 201 -27.49 0.75 -2.74
C ILE A 201 -29.00 0.50 -2.77
N LYS A 202 -29.46 -0.54 -3.47
CA LYS A 202 -30.89 -0.90 -3.57
C LYS A 202 -31.48 -1.20 -2.19
N LEU A 203 -30.78 -1.99 -1.39
CA LEU A 203 -31.20 -2.34 -0.04
C LEU A 203 -31.21 -1.13 0.90
N ALA A 204 -30.24 -0.22 0.78
CA ALA A 204 -30.21 1.04 1.54
C ALA A 204 -31.48 1.87 1.30
N ILE A 205 -31.88 2.03 0.04
CA ILE A 205 -33.12 2.73 -0.35
C ILE A 205 -34.35 2.02 0.24
N LYS A 206 -34.45 0.70 0.07
CA LYS A 206 -35.55 -0.13 0.58
C LYS A 206 -35.68 -0.03 2.11
N MET A 207 -34.57 -0.06 2.83
CA MET A 207 -34.56 0.00 4.29
C MET A 207 -34.61 1.45 4.85
N GLY A 208 -34.51 2.47 4.01
CA GLY A 208 -34.47 3.87 4.43
C GLY A 208 -33.23 4.19 5.27
N LEU A 209 -32.05 3.68 4.84
CA LEU A 209 -30.76 4.04 5.40
C LEU A 209 -30.20 5.28 4.70
N THR A 210 -29.41 6.07 5.41
CA THR A 210 -28.69 7.20 4.82
C THR A 210 -27.38 6.77 4.21
N VAL A 211 -26.81 7.61 3.35
CA VAL A 211 -25.52 7.38 2.69
C VAL A 211 -24.42 7.15 3.73
N GLU A 212 -24.40 7.95 4.81
CA GLU A 212 -23.39 7.84 5.88
C GLU A 212 -23.54 6.54 6.69
N GLU A 213 -24.76 6.09 6.92
CA GLU A 213 -25.03 4.85 7.63
C GLU A 213 -24.48 3.67 6.87
N VAL A 214 -24.73 3.60 5.57
CA VAL A 214 -24.23 2.54 4.71
C VAL A 214 -22.69 2.56 4.60
N ASP A 215 -22.09 3.74 4.35
CA ASP A 215 -20.62 3.83 4.24
C ASP A 215 -19.93 3.46 5.55
N LYS A 216 -20.54 3.73 6.71
CA LYS A 216 -20.01 3.25 7.99
C LYS A 216 -20.13 1.75 8.15
N LEU A 217 -21.24 1.14 7.73
CA LEU A 217 -21.48 -0.30 7.83
C LEU A 217 -20.72 -1.12 6.79
N THR A 218 -20.30 -0.52 5.68
CA THR A 218 -19.56 -1.17 4.60
C THR A 218 -18.09 -0.72 4.53
N GLY A 219 -17.61 0.04 5.53
CA GLY A 219 -16.26 0.58 5.60
C GLY A 219 -15.35 -0.17 6.56
N THR A 220 -14.53 0.57 7.30
CA THR A 220 -13.45 0.02 8.16
C THR A 220 -13.94 -0.91 9.27
N ILE A 221 -15.19 -0.80 9.70
CA ILE A 221 -15.74 -1.70 10.72
C ILE A 221 -15.76 -3.15 10.25
N VAL A 222 -15.91 -3.37 8.96
CA VAL A 222 -15.98 -4.69 8.31
C VAL A 222 -14.71 -5.00 7.49
N GLY A 223 -13.59 -4.33 7.80
CA GLY A 223 -12.32 -4.57 7.10
C GLY A 223 -12.32 -4.14 5.63
N ARG A 224 -13.07 -3.09 5.28
CA ARG A 224 -13.11 -2.52 3.94
C ARG A 224 -12.62 -1.07 3.95
N PRO A 225 -12.29 -0.47 2.80
CA PRO A 225 -11.85 0.92 2.73
C PRO A 225 -12.82 1.89 3.42
N LYS A 226 -12.27 2.94 4.03
CA LYS A 226 -13.05 3.98 4.74
C LYS A 226 -14.14 4.63 3.88
N SER A 227 -14.00 4.58 2.58
CA SER A 227 -14.96 5.11 1.62
C SER A 227 -16.32 4.39 1.64
N GLY A 228 -16.38 3.14 2.11
CA GLY A 228 -17.63 2.36 2.04
C GLY A 228 -18.13 2.17 0.60
N VAL A 229 -19.45 2.07 0.40
CA VAL A 229 -20.05 1.86 -0.92
C VAL A 229 -20.24 3.18 -1.67
N PHE A 230 -20.94 4.13 -1.10
CA PHE A 230 -21.33 5.37 -1.79
C PHE A 230 -20.15 6.27 -2.12
N ARG A 231 -19.25 6.47 -1.17
CA ARG A 231 -18.05 7.27 -1.43
C ARG A 231 -17.10 6.58 -2.41
N THR A 232 -17.03 5.26 -2.43
CA THR A 232 -16.26 4.51 -3.44
C THR A 232 -16.85 4.72 -4.82
N THR A 233 -18.17 4.66 -4.97
CA THR A 233 -18.86 4.93 -6.25
C THR A 233 -18.56 6.36 -6.74
N ASP A 234 -18.55 7.36 -5.85
CA ASP A 234 -18.14 8.74 -6.19
C ASP A 234 -16.68 8.85 -6.67
N ILE A 235 -15.77 8.05 -6.08
CA ILE A 235 -14.34 8.04 -6.45
C ILE A 235 -14.14 7.38 -7.81
N VAL A 236 -14.80 6.25 -8.06
CA VAL A 236 -14.76 5.52 -9.33
C VAL A 236 -15.40 6.34 -10.45
N GLY A 237 -16.49 7.01 -10.14
CA GLY A 237 -17.37 7.73 -11.06
C GLY A 237 -18.65 6.96 -11.33
N LEU A 238 -19.78 7.65 -11.18
CA LEU A 238 -21.11 7.05 -11.32
C LEU A 238 -21.34 6.50 -12.73
N ASP A 239 -20.86 7.18 -13.75
CA ASP A 239 -20.90 6.75 -15.15
C ASP A 239 -20.09 5.48 -15.39
N VAL A 240 -18.92 5.35 -14.78
CA VAL A 240 -18.10 4.13 -14.86
C VAL A 240 -18.83 2.97 -14.17
N GLN A 241 -19.38 3.19 -12.97
CA GLN A 241 -20.16 2.17 -12.27
C GLN A 241 -21.38 1.73 -13.07
N ALA A 242 -22.10 2.67 -13.68
CA ALA A 242 -23.26 2.37 -14.51
C ALA A 242 -22.85 1.56 -15.77
N HIS A 243 -21.75 1.94 -16.42
CA HIS A 243 -21.24 1.22 -17.60
C HIS A 243 -20.87 -0.24 -17.27
N VAL A 244 -20.10 -0.47 -16.19
CA VAL A 244 -19.71 -1.82 -15.75
C VAL A 244 -20.95 -2.63 -15.35
N SER A 245 -21.94 -2.00 -14.72
CA SER A 245 -23.22 -2.64 -14.40
C SER A 245 -23.99 -3.05 -15.65
N SER A 246 -24.08 -2.17 -16.66
CA SER A 246 -24.73 -2.47 -17.94
C SER A 246 -24.04 -3.63 -18.65
N THR A 247 -22.71 -3.61 -18.74
CA THR A 247 -21.93 -4.70 -19.32
C THR A 247 -22.26 -6.05 -18.66
N SER A 248 -22.36 -6.10 -17.32
CA SER A 248 -22.76 -7.33 -16.62
C SER A 248 -24.22 -7.70 -16.94
N TYR A 249 -25.13 -6.76 -16.81
CA TYR A 249 -26.58 -7.00 -16.98
C TYR A 249 -26.91 -7.49 -18.39
N ASP A 250 -26.29 -6.89 -19.43
CA ASP A 250 -26.60 -7.16 -20.82
C ASP A 250 -25.98 -8.49 -21.30
N ASN A 251 -24.78 -8.82 -20.80
CA ASN A 251 -24.04 -10.02 -21.23
C ASN A 251 -24.26 -11.26 -20.35
N LEU A 252 -25.10 -11.17 -19.30
CA LEU A 252 -25.39 -12.25 -18.38
C LEU A 252 -26.91 -12.47 -18.21
N PRO A 253 -27.60 -12.85 -19.28
CA PRO A 253 -29.07 -12.99 -19.26
C PRO A 253 -29.55 -14.11 -18.32
N ASP A 254 -28.74 -15.14 -18.13
CA ASP A 254 -29.08 -16.34 -17.35
C ASP A 254 -28.54 -16.30 -15.91
N ASP A 255 -27.92 -15.18 -15.48
CA ASP A 255 -27.40 -15.04 -14.11
C ASP A 255 -28.57 -15.02 -13.10
N GLU A 256 -28.54 -15.89 -12.09
CA GLU A 256 -29.58 -15.99 -11.06
C GLU A 256 -29.76 -14.71 -10.25
N ALA A 257 -28.72 -13.87 -10.18
CA ALA A 257 -28.75 -12.59 -9.49
C ALA A 257 -28.77 -11.40 -10.47
N ARG A 258 -29.19 -11.61 -11.72
CA ARG A 258 -29.15 -10.60 -12.78
C ARG A 258 -29.71 -9.25 -12.38
N GLU A 259 -30.82 -9.23 -11.64
CA GLU A 259 -31.43 -7.99 -11.15
C GLU A 259 -30.52 -7.22 -10.16
N ALA A 260 -29.65 -7.91 -9.44
CA ALA A 260 -28.65 -7.24 -8.60
C ALA A 260 -27.53 -6.58 -9.44
N LEU A 261 -27.24 -7.11 -10.63
CA LEU A 261 -26.25 -6.53 -11.54
C LEU A 261 -26.73 -5.24 -12.22
N LYS A 262 -28.05 -5.04 -12.33
CA LYS A 262 -28.63 -3.81 -12.91
C LYS A 262 -28.28 -2.60 -12.06
N ALA A 263 -27.82 -1.53 -12.70
CA ALA A 263 -27.55 -0.26 -12.00
C ALA A 263 -28.80 0.26 -11.26
N PRO A 264 -28.68 0.73 -10.01
CA PRO A 264 -29.78 1.39 -9.31
C PRO A 264 -30.24 2.66 -10.05
N GLU A 265 -31.54 2.91 -10.12
CA GLU A 265 -32.13 4.06 -10.85
C GLU A 265 -31.56 5.42 -10.43
N ILE A 266 -31.25 5.58 -9.14
CA ILE A 266 -30.63 6.80 -8.61
C ILE A 266 -29.27 7.11 -9.28
N LEU A 267 -28.50 6.10 -9.75
CA LEU A 267 -27.26 6.35 -10.48
C LEU A 267 -27.56 7.08 -11.79
N GLN A 268 -28.57 6.60 -12.55
CA GLN A 268 -28.93 7.23 -13.82
C GLN A 268 -29.42 8.67 -13.61
N THR A 269 -30.26 8.89 -12.61
CA THR A 269 -30.73 10.24 -12.26
C THR A 269 -29.56 11.19 -11.99
N LEU A 270 -28.56 10.74 -11.20
CA LEU A 270 -27.40 11.57 -10.90
C LEU A 270 -26.51 11.81 -12.13
N ILE A 271 -26.38 10.82 -13.01
CA ILE A 271 -25.63 10.94 -14.28
C ILE A 271 -26.29 11.96 -15.19
N ASP A 272 -27.60 11.88 -15.37
CA ASP A 272 -28.37 12.80 -16.20
C ASP A 272 -28.29 14.26 -15.72
N ASP A 273 -28.16 14.45 -14.41
CA ASP A 273 -27.92 15.75 -13.76
C ASP A 273 -26.44 16.22 -13.85
N GLY A 274 -25.54 15.45 -14.46
CA GLY A 274 -24.10 15.75 -14.52
C GLY A 274 -23.36 15.56 -13.20
N ARG A 275 -23.98 14.90 -12.21
CA ARG A 275 -23.40 14.60 -10.88
C ARG A 275 -22.64 13.27 -10.93
N LEU A 276 -21.43 13.28 -11.52
CA LEU A 276 -20.67 12.07 -11.80
C LEU A 276 -19.69 11.66 -10.68
N GLY A 277 -19.83 12.20 -9.48
CA GLY A 277 -18.97 11.91 -8.35
C GLY A 277 -17.83 12.90 -8.17
N GLN A 278 -16.67 12.41 -7.72
CA GLN A 278 -15.52 13.26 -7.37
C GLN A 278 -15.01 14.13 -8.53
N LYS A 279 -15.06 13.63 -9.76
CA LYS A 279 -14.58 14.34 -10.97
C LYS A 279 -15.41 15.58 -11.29
N THR A 280 -16.70 15.60 -10.93
CA THR A 280 -17.59 16.76 -11.06
C THR A 280 -17.84 17.46 -9.72
N LYS A 281 -17.17 17.05 -8.63
CA LYS A 281 -17.30 17.55 -7.26
C LYS A 281 -18.68 17.32 -6.63
N ALA A 282 -19.55 16.58 -7.29
CA ALA A 282 -20.89 16.22 -6.84
C ALA A 282 -21.26 14.80 -7.31
N GLY A 283 -21.80 13.98 -6.43
CA GLY A 283 -22.30 12.64 -6.63
C GLY A 283 -23.22 12.30 -5.46
N PHE A 284 -23.00 11.17 -4.77
CA PHE A 284 -23.66 10.89 -3.49
C PHE A 284 -23.21 11.86 -2.39
N TYR A 285 -22.00 12.39 -2.51
CA TYR A 285 -21.47 13.45 -1.67
C TYR A 285 -21.15 14.70 -2.50
N LYS A 286 -21.33 15.87 -1.86
CA LYS A 286 -20.98 17.17 -2.44
C LYS A 286 -20.13 17.95 -1.46
N LYS A 287 -18.95 18.40 -1.90
CA LYS A 287 -18.10 19.28 -1.12
C LYS A 287 -18.52 20.73 -1.31
N THR A 288 -18.80 21.44 -0.22
CA THR A 288 -19.09 22.88 -0.17
C THR A 288 -18.06 23.58 0.72
N ASP A 289 -18.12 24.91 0.78
CA ASP A 289 -17.24 25.70 1.65
C ASP A 289 -17.55 25.44 3.14
N ASP A 290 -18.81 25.14 3.47
CA ASP A 290 -19.28 24.85 4.84
C ASP A 290 -19.07 23.39 5.25
N GLY A 291 -18.63 22.51 4.35
CA GLY A 291 -18.37 21.10 4.65
C GLY A 291 -18.80 20.14 3.54
N ILE A 292 -18.98 18.88 3.92
CA ILE A 292 -19.40 17.82 3.00
C ILE A 292 -20.87 17.51 3.27
N LEU A 293 -21.70 17.65 2.26
CA LEU A 293 -23.10 17.25 2.26
C LEU A 293 -23.23 15.83 1.69
N SER A 294 -24.29 15.12 2.05
CA SER A 294 -24.71 13.85 1.46
C SER A 294 -26.12 13.97 0.87
N ILE A 295 -26.40 13.14 -0.12
CA ILE A 295 -27.72 13.12 -0.76
C ILE A 295 -28.71 12.34 0.11
N ASP A 296 -29.95 12.82 0.16
CA ASP A 296 -31.06 12.01 0.62
C ASP A 296 -31.51 11.08 -0.51
N LEU A 297 -31.43 9.76 -0.28
CA LEU A 297 -31.69 8.74 -1.29
C LEU A 297 -33.14 8.69 -1.80
N LYS A 298 -34.09 9.35 -1.11
CA LYS A 298 -35.51 9.42 -1.51
C LYS A 298 -35.84 10.67 -2.30
N THR A 299 -35.30 11.82 -1.87
CA THR A 299 -35.65 13.12 -2.45
C THR A 299 -34.65 13.58 -3.53
N GLY A 300 -33.40 13.03 -3.54
CA GLY A 300 -32.34 13.48 -4.42
C GLY A 300 -31.68 14.81 -3.99
N GLU A 301 -32.07 15.38 -2.84
CA GLU A 301 -31.60 16.66 -2.31
C GLU A 301 -30.37 16.48 -1.40
N TYR A 302 -29.45 17.46 -1.41
CA TYR A 302 -28.30 17.46 -0.52
C TYR A 302 -28.65 17.99 0.87
N GLN A 303 -28.18 17.30 1.90
CA GLN A 303 -28.40 17.66 3.31
C GLN A 303 -27.10 17.50 4.11
N ALA A 304 -27.07 18.10 5.32
CA ALA A 304 -25.97 17.91 6.26
C ALA A 304 -25.88 16.44 6.71
N GLN A 305 -24.67 15.93 6.82
CA GLN A 305 -24.43 14.54 7.24
C GLN A 305 -24.98 14.27 8.64
N LYS A 306 -25.64 13.13 8.82
CA LYS A 306 -26.17 12.67 10.11
C LYS A 306 -25.15 11.80 10.85
N LYS A 307 -25.12 11.90 12.18
CA LYS A 307 -24.31 11.00 13.01
C LYS A 307 -24.89 9.60 13.00
N VAL A 308 -24.09 8.62 12.64
CA VAL A 308 -24.46 7.19 12.66
C VAL A 308 -24.51 6.68 14.09
N ARG A 309 -25.60 6.06 14.48
CA ARG A 309 -25.83 5.49 15.82
C ARG A 309 -26.60 4.19 15.71
N PHE A 310 -25.90 3.06 15.83
CA PHE A 310 -26.48 1.72 15.91
C PHE A 310 -25.80 0.96 17.04
N ASP A 311 -26.56 0.15 17.76
CA ASP A 311 -26.03 -0.68 18.87
C ASP A 311 -25.14 -1.79 18.35
N GLY A 312 -25.53 -2.47 17.27
CA GLY A 312 -24.69 -3.47 16.60
C GLY A 312 -23.35 -2.91 16.11
N PHE A 313 -23.34 -1.68 15.58
CA PHE A 313 -22.10 -1.00 15.19
C PHE A 313 -21.20 -0.71 16.41
N ARG A 314 -21.79 -0.27 17.53
CA ARG A 314 -21.06 -0.01 18.77
C ARG A 314 -20.48 -1.28 19.35
N LEU A 315 -21.23 -2.38 19.35
CA LEU A 315 -20.76 -3.70 19.76
C LEU A 315 -19.62 -4.18 18.88
N ALA A 316 -19.79 -4.17 17.56
CA ALA A 316 -18.72 -4.59 16.63
C ALA A 316 -17.43 -3.80 16.84
N LYS A 317 -17.52 -2.48 17.09
CA LYS A 317 -16.35 -1.62 17.33
C LYS A 317 -15.54 -2.01 18.58
N SER A 318 -16.13 -2.73 19.54
CA SER A 318 -15.39 -3.19 20.74
C SER A 318 -14.45 -4.35 20.46
N TYR A 319 -14.59 -5.05 19.34
CA TYR A 319 -13.70 -6.14 18.94
C TYR A 319 -12.51 -5.65 18.13
N GLN A 320 -11.34 -6.24 18.38
CA GLN A 320 -10.12 -5.89 17.65
C GLN A 320 -10.05 -6.55 16.28
N SER A 321 -10.36 -7.86 16.19
CA SER A 321 -10.28 -8.57 14.91
C SER A 321 -11.43 -8.23 13.98
N VAL A 322 -11.15 -8.18 12.68
CA VAL A 322 -12.18 -7.99 11.65
C VAL A 322 -13.19 -9.12 11.68
N GLY A 323 -12.73 -10.36 11.86
CA GLY A 323 -13.60 -11.53 11.93
C GLY A 323 -14.65 -11.44 13.03
N ASP A 324 -14.26 -11.06 14.26
CA ASP A 324 -15.20 -10.88 15.37
C ASP A 324 -16.17 -9.74 15.11
N ARG A 325 -15.72 -8.65 14.46
CA ARG A 325 -16.59 -7.54 14.06
C ARG A 325 -17.65 -7.96 13.05
N LEU A 326 -17.25 -8.74 12.03
CA LEU A 326 -18.14 -9.30 11.02
C LEU A 326 -19.19 -10.20 11.67
N LYS A 327 -18.76 -11.12 12.54
CA LYS A 327 -19.65 -12.02 13.28
C LYS A 327 -20.63 -11.26 14.17
N ALA A 328 -20.17 -10.28 14.92
CA ALA A 328 -21.01 -9.46 15.79
C ALA A 328 -22.10 -8.70 15.01
N LEU A 329 -21.73 -8.12 13.84
CA LEU A 329 -22.70 -7.45 12.97
C LEU A 329 -23.66 -8.42 12.31
N ALA A 330 -23.16 -9.56 11.79
CA ALA A 330 -24.00 -10.54 11.10
C ALA A 330 -25.12 -11.09 11.98
N PHE A 331 -24.91 -11.19 13.29
CA PHE A 331 -25.87 -11.72 14.25
C PHE A 331 -26.52 -10.63 15.14
N SER A 332 -26.38 -9.35 14.81
CA SER A 332 -27.09 -8.26 15.50
C SER A 332 -28.53 -8.13 15.01
N ASP A 333 -29.48 -7.93 15.94
CA ASP A 333 -30.92 -7.83 15.62
C ASP A 333 -31.37 -6.41 15.23
N ASP A 334 -30.48 -5.40 15.36
CA ASP A 334 -30.80 -4.03 15.01
C ASP A 334 -30.81 -3.79 13.48
N LYS A 335 -31.20 -2.59 13.07
CA LYS A 335 -31.27 -2.21 11.65
C LYS A 335 -29.93 -2.35 10.94
N ALA A 336 -28.82 -2.07 11.65
CA ALA A 336 -27.45 -2.21 11.11
C ALA A 336 -27.10 -3.68 10.83
N GLY A 337 -27.38 -4.56 11.80
CA GLY A 337 -27.14 -5.99 11.65
C GLY A 337 -27.98 -6.60 10.53
N LYS A 338 -29.26 -6.23 10.44
CA LYS A 338 -30.15 -6.70 9.37
C LYS A 338 -29.67 -6.27 7.98
N PHE A 339 -29.27 -5.01 7.84
CA PHE A 339 -28.69 -4.53 6.57
C PHE A 339 -27.39 -5.26 6.23
N PHE A 340 -26.47 -5.32 7.19
CA PHE A 340 -25.18 -5.98 7.00
C PHE A 340 -25.32 -7.45 6.65
N TRP A 341 -26.20 -8.18 7.34
CA TRP A 341 -26.47 -9.59 7.08
C TRP A 341 -26.99 -9.81 5.66
N GLU A 342 -28.00 -9.05 5.23
CA GLU A 342 -28.60 -9.22 3.89
C GLU A 342 -27.57 -9.03 2.78
N ILE A 343 -26.82 -7.93 2.78
CA ILE A 343 -25.81 -7.68 1.75
C ILE A 343 -24.66 -8.70 1.80
N THR A 344 -24.32 -9.19 3.01
CA THR A 344 -23.24 -10.15 3.19
C THR A 344 -23.68 -11.53 2.76
N ALA A 345 -24.81 -12.03 3.20
CA ALA A 345 -25.35 -13.33 2.81
C ALA A 345 -25.50 -13.45 1.28
N ASP A 346 -26.07 -12.42 0.64
CA ASP A 346 -26.20 -12.39 -0.82
C ASP A 346 -24.84 -12.39 -1.53
N SER A 347 -23.86 -11.63 -1.03
CA SER A 347 -22.51 -11.59 -1.61
C SER A 347 -21.78 -12.91 -1.45
N LEU A 348 -21.91 -13.61 -0.30
CA LEU A 348 -21.29 -14.91 -0.04
C LEU A 348 -21.88 -15.98 -0.95
N ILE A 349 -23.20 -16.05 -1.04
CA ILE A 349 -23.93 -16.99 -1.93
C ILE A 349 -23.53 -16.74 -3.38
N TYR A 350 -23.55 -15.46 -3.81
CA TYR A 350 -23.18 -15.10 -5.18
C TYR A 350 -21.74 -15.50 -5.51
N SER A 351 -20.79 -15.21 -4.62
CA SER A 351 -19.39 -15.59 -4.80
C SER A 351 -19.22 -17.11 -4.94
N ALA A 352 -19.96 -17.89 -4.15
CA ALA A 352 -19.90 -19.33 -4.19
C ALA A 352 -20.58 -19.93 -5.46
N ASN A 353 -21.65 -19.31 -5.95
CA ASN A 353 -22.30 -19.70 -7.20
C ASN A 353 -21.42 -19.43 -8.44
N ARG A 354 -20.45 -18.51 -8.33
CA ARG A 354 -19.54 -18.18 -9.44
C ARG A 354 -18.42 -19.21 -9.67
N ILE A 355 -18.32 -20.23 -8.82
CA ILE A 355 -17.40 -21.35 -9.04
C ILE A 355 -18.18 -22.50 -9.73
N PRO A 356 -17.71 -23.04 -10.86
CA PRO A 356 -16.45 -22.77 -11.57
C PRO A 356 -16.56 -21.72 -12.72
N GLU A 357 -17.57 -20.88 -12.76
CA GLU A 357 -17.84 -19.98 -13.90
C GLU A 357 -16.73 -18.96 -14.12
N ILE A 358 -16.39 -18.14 -13.08
CA ILE A 358 -15.41 -17.06 -13.20
C ILE A 358 -14.03 -17.44 -12.66
N SER A 359 -13.94 -18.47 -11.81
CA SER A 359 -12.73 -19.01 -11.20
C SER A 359 -12.87 -20.48 -10.91
N ASP A 360 -11.76 -21.24 -10.95
CA ASP A 360 -11.76 -22.66 -10.56
C ASP A 360 -11.67 -22.85 -9.04
N ASP A 361 -11.24 -21.86 -8.29
CA ASP A 361 -11.03 -21.93 -6.85
C ASP A 361 -11.51 -20.71 -6.08
N ILE A 362 -11.61 -20.85 -4.77
CA ILE A 362 -12.02 -19.80 -3.83
C ILE A 362 -10.93 -18.75 -3.59
N ILE A 363 -9.64 -19.12 -3.78
CA ILE A 363 -8.49 -18.26 -3.48
C ILE A 363 -8.46 -17.07 -4.43
N ASN A 364 -8.69 -17.31 -5.73
CA ASN A 364 -8.69 -16.24 -6.72
C ASN A 364 -9.82 -15.24 -6.47
N ILE A 365 -10.99 -15.70 -6.03
CA ILE A 365 -12.12 -14.83 -5.67
C ILE A 365 -11.77 -13.97 -4.46
N ASP A 366 -11.25 -14.58 -3.38
CA ASP A 366 -10.86 -13.84 -2.18
C ASP A 366 -9.76 -12.82 -2.48
N ASN A 367 -8.75 -13.20 -3.25
CA ASN A 367 -7.65 -12.32 -3.62
C ASN A 367 -8.11 -11.18 -4.54
N ALA A 368 -9.02 -11.42 -5.47
CA ALA A 368 -9.57 -10.37 -6.32
C ALA A 368 -10.24 -9.27 -5.48
N MET A 369 -11.01 -9.65 -4.48
CA MET A 369 -11.67 -8.68 -3.59
C MET A 369 -10.69 -7.99 -2.64
N LYS A 370 -9.70 -8.71 -2.11
CA LYS A 370 -8.66 -8.12 -1.25
C LYS A 370 -7.79 -7.13 -2.02
N TRP A 371 -7.35 -7.49 -3.20
CA TRP A 371 -6.37 -6.69 -3.96
C TRP A 371 -6.99 -5.64 -4.89
N GLY A 372 -8.23 -5.88 -5.36
CA GLY A 372 -8.95 -4.96 -6.25
C GLY A 372 -9.90 -4.01 -5.53
N TYR A 373 -10.40 -4.41 -4.36
CA TYR A 373 -11.35 -3.60 -3.59
C TYR A 373 -10.83 -3.22 -2.19
N GLY A 374 -9.60 -3.61 -1.86
CA GLY A 374 -8.96 -3.28 -0.59
C GLY A 374 -9.64 -3.90 0.63
N TRP A 375 -10.24 -5.09 0.50
CA TRP A 375 -10.83 -5.80 1.63
C TRP A 375 -9.73 -6.48 2.45
N GLU A 376 -9.90 -6.54 3.76
CA GLU A 376 -8.99 -7.29 4.64
C GLU A 376 -9.23 -8.80 4.54
N LEU A 377 -10.49 -9.21 4.37
CA LEU A 377 -10.92 -10.60 4.16
C LEU A 377 -11.71 -10.69 2.87
N GLY A 378 -11.41 -11.69 2.04
CA GLY A 378 -12.21 -12.02 0.89
C GLY A 378 -13.53 -12.69 1.29
N PRO A 379 -14.44 -12.98 0.34
CA PRO A 379 -15.75 -13.57 0.65
C PRO A 379 -15.68 -14.87 1.47
N PHE A 380 -14.83 -15.81 1.11
CA PHE A 380 -14.73 -17.12 1.80
C PHE A 380 -13.99 -17.00 3.13
N GLU A 381 -12.94 -16.18 3.21
CA GLU A 381 -12.29 -15.85 4.49
C GLU A 381 -13.26 -15.16 5.46
N ALA A 382 -14.11 -14.25 4.96
CA ALA A 382 -15.15 -13.59 5.75
C ALA A 382 -16.25 -14.58 6.19
N TRP A 383 -16.60 -15.54 5.34
CA TRP A 383 -17.57 -16.59 5.68
C TRP A 383 -17.08 -17.49 6.80
N ASP A 384 -15.81 -17.91 6.74
CA ASP A 384 -15.16 -18.66 7.82
C ASP A 384 -15.19 -17.88 9.14
N ALA A 385 -14.86 -16.58 9.09
CA ALA A 385 -14.84 -15.70 10.27
C ALA A 385 -16.24 -15.52 10.90
N ILE A 386 -17.29 -15.42 10.09
CA ILE A 386 -18.68 -15.36 10.56
C ILE A 386 -19.11 -16.72 11.15
N GLY A 387 -18.63 -17.82 10.56
CA GLY A 387 -18.97 -19.19 10.86
C GLY A 387 -19.91 -19.79 9.81
N VAL A 388 -19.37 -20.68 8.96
CA VAL A 388 -20.08 -21.23 7.79
C VAL A 388 -21.34 -21.96 8.22
N LYS A 389 -21.25 -22.92 9.15
CA LYS A 389 -22.39 -23.71 9.62
C LYS A 389 -23.56 -22.88 10.18
N ALA A 390 -23.23 -21.89 11.03
CA ALA A 390 -24.25 -21.03 11.63
C ALA A 390 -24.91 -20.09 10.61
N SER A 391 -24.12 -19.56 9.68
CA SER A 391 -24.61 -18.68 8.62
C SER A 391 -25.45 -19.46 7.59
N VAL A 392 -25.05 -20.67 7.20
CA VAL A 392 -25.84 -21.52 6.30
C VAL A 392 -27.18 -21.88 6.90
N ALA A 393 -27.21 -22.31 8.18
CA ALA A 393 -28.47 -22.61 8.88
C ALA A 393 -29.42 -21.39 8.94
N ARG A 394 -28.86 -20.17 9.08
CA ARG A 394 -29.65 -18.92 9.03
C ARG A 394 -30.14 -18.63 7.61
N MET A 395 -29.27 -18.77 6.60
CA MET A 395 -29.64 -18.57 5.19
C MET A 395 -30.79 -19.48 4.77
N GLU A 396 -30.74 -20.76 5.15
CA GLU A 396 -31.81 -21.74 4.86
C GLU A 396 -33.13 -21.40 5.57
N LYS A 397 -33.05 -20.99 6.84
CA LYS A 397 -34.23 -20.51 7.59
C LYS A 397 -34.86 -19.28 6.94
N GLU A 398 -34.07 -18.44 6.29
CA GLU A 398 -34.50 -17.25 5.56
C GLU A 398 -34.84 -17.53 4.09
N ASN A 399 -34.89 -18.81 3.68
CA ASN A 399 -35.17 -19.30 2.33
C ASN A 399 -34.15 -18.80 1.26
N LYS A 400 -32.91 -18.50 1.66
CA LYS A 400 -31.84 -18.20 0.71
C LYS A 400 -31.27 -19.52 0.14
N LYS A 401 -31.02 -19.54 -1.17
CA LYS A 401 -30.48 -20.72 -1.86
C LYS A 401 -28.96 -20.81 -1.69
N VAL A 402 -28.51 -21.56 -0.71
CA VAL A 402 -27.08 -21.86 -0.51
C VAL A 402 -26.62 -22.85 -1.58
N PRO A 403 -25.47 -22.67 -2.23
CA PRO A 403 -24.92 -23.59 -3.22
C PRO A 403 -24.76 -25.01 -2.67
N ASP A 404 -25.09 -26.02 -3.47
CA ASP A 404 -25.09 -27.42 -3.01
C ASP A 404 -23.71 -27.92 -2.59
N TRP A 405 -22.65 -27.44 -3.24
CA TRP A 405 -21.30 -27.80 -2.86
C TRP A 405 -20.89 -27.29 -1.46
N VAL A 406 -21.42 -26.13 -1.00
CA VAL A 406 -21.21 -25.61 0.35
C VAL A 406 -21.92 -26.49 1.38
N LYS A 407 -23.12 -26.96 1.08
CA LYS A 407 -23.85 -27.90 1.94
C LYS A 407 -23.12 -29.26 2.02
N ALA A 408 -22.70 -29.77 0.86
CA ALA A 408 -21.93 -31.02 0.81
C ALA A 408 -20.60 -30.94 1.58
N MET A 409 -19.92 -29.77 1.57
CA MET A 409 -18.76 -29.52 2.41
C MET A 409 -19.10 -29.69 3.90
N LEU A 410 -20.17 -29.06 4.38
CA LEU A 410 -20.61 -29.18 5.78
C LEU A 410 -21.05 -30.58 6.14
N ASP A 411 -21.75 -31.30 5.25
CA ASP A 411 -22.20 -32.69 5.43
C ASP A 411 -21.00 -33.65 5.52
N SER A 412 -19.89 -33.33 4.86
CA SER A 412 -18.63 -34.10 5.00
C SER A 412 -17.90 -33.87 6.32
N GLY A 413 -18.36 -32.95 7.17
CA GLY A 413 -17.74 -32.58 8.43
C GLY A 413 -16.72 -31.43 8.30
N GLN A 414 -16.51 -30.88 7.09
CA GLN A 414 -15.63 -29.71 6.87
C GLN A 414 -16.43 -28.43 7.15
N GLU A 415 -16.11 -27.72 8.25
CA GLU A 415 -16.87 -26.55 8.70
C GLU A 415 -16.25 -25.21 8.26
N THR A 416 -15.09 -25.21 7.60
CA THR A 416 -14.37 -24.01 7.12
C THR A 416 -13.86 -24.20 5.70
N PHE A 417 -13.75 -23.10 4.94
CA PHE A 417 -13.17 -23.10 3.60
C PHE A 417 -11.65 -23.19 3.63
N TYR A 418 -11.03 -22.66 4.68
CA TYR A 418 -9.58 -22.71 4.86
C TYR A 418 -9.20 -23.48 6.12
N SER A 419 -8.07 -24.21 6.04
CA SER A 419 -7.44 -24.88 7.17
C SER A 419 -5.95 -24.56 7.20
N THR A 420 -5.37 -24.52 8.39
CA THR A 420 -3.91 -24.37 8.55
C THR A 420 -3.42 -25.47 9.46
N GLU A 421 -2.62 -26.38 8.93
CA GLU A 421 -2.03 -27.49 9.66
C GLU A 421 -0.53 -27.60 9.31
N ASP A 422 0.31 -27.80 10.30
CA ASP A 422 1.77 -27.94 10.15
C ASP A 422 2.42 -26.83 9.28
N GLY A 423 1.95 -25.59 9.43
CA GLY A 423 2.45 -24.45 8.67
C GLY A 423 2.02 -24.41 7.21
N LYS A 424 1.13 -25.27 6.77
CA LYS A 424 0.57 -25.28 5.42
C LYS A 424 -0.87 -24.79 5.44
N VAL A 425 -1.18 -23.92 4.51
CA VAL A 425 -2.56 -23.47 4.28
C VAL A 425 -3.20 -24.37 3.24
N SER A 426 -4.36 -24.92 3.58
CA SER A 426 -5.21 -25.66 2.65
C SER A 426 -6.53 -24.93 2.45
N TYR A 427 -7.18 -25.17 1.34
CA TYR A 427 -8.49 -24.62 1.00
C TYR A 427 -9.40 -25.70 0.45
N TYR A 428 -10.69 -25.57 0.68
CA TYR A 428 -11.67 -26.49 0.12
C TYR A 428 -11.82 -26.25 -1.39
N ASP A 429 -11.59 -27.31 -2.16
CA ASP A 429 -11.76 -27.31 -3.60
C ASP A 429 -13.11 -27.93 -3.97
N PRO A 430 -14.06 -27.14 -4.49
CA PRO A 430 -15.38 -27.65 -4.84
C PRO A 430 -15.35 -28.75 -5.90
N ALA A 431 -14.38 -28.74 -6.82
CA ALA A 431 -14.28 -29.69 -7.92
C ALA A 431 -13.90 -31.11 -7.41
N SER A 432 -13.00 -31.21 -6.45
CA SER A 432 -12.60 -32.49 -5.85
C SER A 432 -13.32 -32.82 -4.55
N SER A 433 -14.15 -31.90 -4.05
CA SER A 433 -14.84 -32.00 -2.74
C SER A 433 -13.89 -32.35 -1.59
N SER A 434 -12.71 -31.77 -1.59
CA SER A 434 -11.65 -32.03 -0.59
C SER A 434 -10.75 -30.83 -0.36
N LEU A 435 -9.98 -30.87 0.72
CA LEU A 435 -8.95 -29.85 0.98
C LEU A 435 -7.76 -30.03 0.03
N LYS A 436 -7.37 -28.97 -0.64
CA LYS A 436 -6.14 -28.86 -1.42
C LYS A 436 -5.14 -27.93 -0.73
N THR A 437 -3.89 -28.36 -0.65
CA THR A 437 -2.83 -27.49 -0.14
C THR A 437 -2.60 -26.33 -1.11
N LYS A 438 -2.62 -25.09 -0.58
CA LYS A 438 -2.28 -23.91 -1.35
C LYS A 438 -0.83 -23.95 -1.79
N SER A 439 -0.58 -23.72 -3.07
CA SER A 439 0.78 -23.58 -3.61
C SER A 439 1.51 -22.43 -2.89
N GLU A 440 2.69 -22.72 -2.37
CA GLU A 440 3.52 -21.71 -1.71
C GLU A 440 4.45 -21.03 -2.71
N ASN A 441 4.42 -19.71 -2.75
CA ASN A 441 5.45 -18.96 -3.44
C ASN A 441 6.71 -18.92 -2.55
N LYS A 442 7.80 -19.57 -3.02
CA LYS A 442 9.07 -19.67 -2.30
C LYS A 442 9.70 -18.30 -1.97
N LYS A 443 9.28 -17.24 -2.66
CA LYS A 443 9.71 -15.85 -2.41
C LYS A 443 8.83 -15.14 -1.38
N VAL A 444 7.90 -15.83 -0.72
CA VAL A 444 7.03 -15.26 0.31
C VAL A 444 7.26 -15.97 1.63
N ILE A 445 7.69 -15.23 2.64
CA ILE A 445 7.75 -15.71 4.03
C ILE A 445 6.52 -15.15 4.76
N ASN A 446 5.67 -16.05 5.26
CA ASN A 446 4.54 -15.67 6.09
C ASN A 446 4.90 -15.85 7.58
N LEU A 447 5.04 -14.71 8.29
CA LEU A 447 5.45 -14.72 9.70
C LEU A 447 4.41 -15.40 10.60
N ASN A 448 3.11 -15.36 10.25
CA ASN A 448 2.09 -16.08 11.02
C ASN A 448 2.22 -17.60 10.89
N LEU A 449 2.58 -18.10 9.70
CA LEU A 449 2.89 -19.52 9.53
C LEU A 449 4.17 -19.91 10.26
N CYS A 450 5.22 -19.07 10.25
CA CYS A 450 6.40 -19.31 11.05
C CYS A 450 6.05 -19.46 12.55
N LYS A 451 5.18 -18.57 13.05
CA LYS A 451 4.71 -18.62 14.46
C LYS A 451 3.89 -19.88 14.76
N SER A 452 3.02 -20.33 13.85
CA SER A 452 2.17 -21.51 14.05
C SER A 452 2.95 -22.82 14.14
N VAL A 453 4.16 -22.87 13.55
CA VAL A 453 5.07 -24.02 13.62
C VAL A 453 6.17 -23.85 14.66
N GLY A 454 5.98 -22.98 15.64
CA GLY A 454 6.86 -22.86 16.80
C GLY A 454 8.18 -22.11 16.55
N LYS A 455 8.34 -21.36 15.46
CA LYS A 455 9.55 -20.59 15.16
C LYS A 455 9.67 -19.26 15.92
N THR A 456 8.77 -18.98 16.85
CA THR A 456 8.87 -17.82 17.74
C THR A 456 9.91 -18.09 18.84
N ILE A 457 11.00 -17.33 18.85
CA ILE A 457 12.06 -17.44 19.86
C ILE A 457 11.65 -16.68 21.10
N LYS A 458 11.16 -15.45 20.92
CA LYS A 458 10.72 -14.57 22.00
C LYS A 458 9.55 -13.72 21.54
N ARG A 459 8.64 -13.42 22.46
CA ARG A 459 7.51 -12.51 22.21
C ARG A 459 7.29 -11.60 23.39
N ASP A 460 6.98 -10.34 23.08
CA ASP A 460 6.56 -9.34 24.05
C ASP A 460 5.29 -8.63 23.51
N TRP A 461 4.81 -7.58 24.19
CA TRP A 461 3.55 -6.89 23.88
C TRP A 461 3.47 -6.32 22.46
N SER A 462 4.56 -5.75 21.96
CA SER A 462 4.58 -5.01 20.70
C SER A 462 5.57 -5.57 19.67
N ALA A 463 6.30 -6.64 20.03
CA ALA A 463 7.25 -7.24 19.10
C ALA A 463 7.50 -8.72 19.39
N SER A 464 7.97 -9.43 18.34
CA SER A 464 8.40 -10.84 18.41
C SER A 464 9.72 -11.02 17.70
N LEU A 465 10.50 -11.98 18.18
CA LEU A 465 11.71 -12.49 17.55
C LEU A 465 11.41 -13.87 16.96
N ILE A 466 11.61 -14.02 15.66
CA ILE A 466 11.20 -15.18 14.87
C ILE A 466 12.41 -15.74 14.14
N ASP A 467 12.58 -17.06 14.13
CA ASP A 467 13.57 -17.76 13.31
C ASP A 467 13.05 -17.91 11.87
N LEU A 468 13.75 -17.32 10.90
CA LEU A 468 13.45 -17.47 9.47
C LEU A 468 14.14 -18.68 8.84
N GLY A 469 14.96 -19.44 9.59
CA GLY A 469 15.88 -20.45 9.08
C GLY A 469 17.15 -19.86 8.51
N ASP A 470 18.12 -20.71 8.19
CA ASP A 470 19.46 -20.34 7.65
C ASP A 470 20.22 -19.38 8.59
N ASP A 471 20.06 -19.54 9.90
CA ASP A 471 20.64 -18.70 10.95
C ASP A 471 20.26 -17.19 10.84
N ILE A 472 19.08 -16.88 10.27
CA ILE A 472 18.58 -15.51 10.15
C ILE A 472 17.38 -15.29 11.08
N LEU A 473 17.49 -14.26 11.94
CA LEU A 473 16.41 -13.77 12.78
C LEU A 473 15.49 -12.80 12.04
N ASN A 474 14.25 -12.66 12.53
CA ASN A 474 13.38 -11.55 12.18
C ASN A 474 12.80 -10.88 13.42
N VAL A 475 12.87 -9.56 13.46
CA VAL A 475 12.14 -8.74 14.42
C VAL A 475 10.84 -8.27 13.76
N GLU A 476 9.71 -8.74 14.30
CA GLU A 476 8.37 -8.36 13.90
C GLU A 476 7.76 -7.36 14.88
N PHE A 477 7.23 -6.23 14.40
CA PHE A 477 6.42 -5.31 15.21
C PHE A 477 4.94 -5.66 15.06
N HIS A 478 4.20 -5.67 16.19
CA HIS A 478 2.77 -5.99 16.25
C HIS A 478 2.08 -5.35 17.44
N SER A 479 2.21 -4.02 17.59
CA SER A 479 1.66 -3.29 18.73
C SER A 479 0.23 -3.70 19.05
N ALA A 480 -0.01 -4.16 20.28
CA ALA A 480 -1.33 -4.61 20.71
C ALA A 480 -2.35 -3.47 20.81
N LEU A 481 -1.90 -2.25 21.16
CA LEU A 481 -2.78 -1.09 21.34
C LEU A 481 -3.02 -0.32 20.05
N GLN A 482 -2.02 -0.28 19.15
CA GLN A 482 -2.08 0.47 17.89
C GLN A 482 -1.44 -0.32 16.73
N PRO A 483 -2.04 -1.47 16.34
CA PRO A 483 -1.43 -2.39 15.37
C PRO A 483 -1.27 -1.78 13.96
N THR A 484 -2.04 -0.75 13.63
CA THR A 484 -1.93 -0.06 12.33
C THR A 484 -0.79 0.96 12.28
N LEU A 485 -0.30 1.43 13.42
CA LEU A 485 0.72 2.48 13.51
C LEU A 485 2.05 1.96 14.06
N ASN A 486 2.05 0.89 14.84
CA ASN A 486 3.23 0.31 15.48
C ASN A 486 4.15 1.35 16.14
N PRO A 487 3.65 2.18 17.10
CA PRO A 487 4.49 3.15 17.77
C PRO A 487 5.58 2.45 18.59
N ILE A 488 6.78 3.02 18.58
CA ILE A 488 7.92 2.48 19.32
C ILE A 488 7.65 2.58 20.81
N ASP A 489 7.81 1.45 21.50
CA ASP A 489 7.74 1.33 22.95
C ASP A 489 8.92 0.49 23.50
N THR A 490 8.96 0.31 24.81
CA THR A 490 10.01 -0.45 25.48
C THR A 490 10.06 -1.92 25.04
N SER A 491 8.94 -2.51 24.66
CA SER A 491 8.85 -3.89 24.16
C SER A 491 9.62 -4.06 22.85
N ILE A 492 9.44 -3.13 21.89
CA ILE A 492 10.18 -3.12 20.63
C ILE A 492 11.67 -3.01 20.87
N GLY A 493 12.10 -2.04 21.73
CA GLY A 493 13.51 -1.86 22.07
C GLY A 493 14.12 -3.12 22.70
N LYS A 494 13.41 -3.76 23.61
CA LYS A 494 13.84 -5.00 24.28
C LYS A 494 14.01 -6.16 23.29
N ILE A 495 13.04 -6.38 22.42
CA ILE A 495 13.09 -7.48 21.43
C ILE A 495 14.24 -7.24 20.42
N ILE A 496 14.49 -6.01 20.00
CA ILE A 496 15.66 -5.69 19.19
C ILE A 496 16.95 -6.01 19.97
N SER A 497 17.05 -5.60 21.23
CA SER A 497 18.23 -5.88 22.08
C SER A 497 18.45 -7.38 22.26
N ASP A 498 17.39 -8.17 22.53
CA ASP A 498 17.49 -9.62 22.62
C ASP A 498 17.99 -10.26 21.32
N GLY A 499 17.56 -9.73 20.17
CA GLY A 499 18.08 -10.15 18.87
C GLY A 499 19.56 -9.82 18.69
N MET A 500 19.98 -8.62 19.13
CA MET A 500 21.39 -8.22 19.11
C MET A 500 22.25 -9.15 19.96
N ASP A 501 21.78 -9.55 21.16
CA ASP A 501 22.51 -10.44 22.04
C ASP A 501 22.73 -11.84 21.38
N LEU A 502 21.74 -12.33 20.63
CA LEU A 502 21.83 -13.59 19.88
C LEU A 502 22.82 -13.49 18.68
N LEU A 503 22.91 -12.32 18.04
CA LEU A 503 23.91 -12.06 17.00
C LEU A 503 25.32 -11.98 17.58
N GLU A 504 25.50 -11.26 18.68
CA GLU A 504 26.79 -11.06 19.35
C GLU A 504 27.32 -12.38 19.94
N SER A 505 26.46 -13.28 20.41
CA SER A 505 26.84 -14.64 20.85
C SER A 505 27.22 -15.58 19.70
N GLY A 506 26.95 -15.20 18.45
CA GLY A 506 27.16 -16.05 17.28
C GLY A 506 26.10 -17.15 17.09
N THR A 507 25.01 -17.12 17.85
CA THR A 507 23.89 -18.09 17.70
C THR A 507 23.18 -17.91 16.37
N TYR A 508 23.08 -16.68 15.89
CA TYR A 508 22.55 -16.32 14.58
C TYR A 508 23.57 -15.45 13.81
N LYS A 509 23.48 -15.52 12.48
CA LYS A 509 24.44 -14.87 11.58
C LYS A 509 23.95 -13.57 10.95
N GLY A 510 22.63 -13.31 11.02
CA GLY A 510 22.03 -12.11 10.47
C GLY A 510 20.62 -11.87 11.00
N MET A 511 20.11 -10.66 10.79
CA MET A 511 18.79 -10.28 11.26
C MET A 511 18.04 -9.42 10.22
N VAL A 512 16.74 -9.64 10.09
CA VAL A 512 15.81 -8.78 9.36
C VAL A 512 14.94 -8.01 10.36
N ILE A 513 14.82 -6.70 10.21
CA ILE A 513 13.83 -5.90 10.93
C ILE A 513 12.69 -5.61 9.95
N GLY A 514 11.61 -6.36 10.07
CA GLY A 514 10.49 -6.26 9.15
C GLY A 514 9.27 -7.08 9.60
N HIS A 515 8.09 -6.67 9.16
CA HIS A 515 6.83 -7.32 9.52
C HIS A 515 5.78 -7.14 8.43
N GLN A 516 4.63 -7.80 8.56
CA GLN A 516 3.55 -7.83 7.57
C GLN A 516 2.33 -6.99 7.99
N GLY A 517 2.50 -6.06 8.94
CA GLY A 517 1.48 -5.08 9.32
C GLY A 517 1.24 -4.01 8.24
N LEU A 518 0.17 -3.24 8.42
CA LEU A 518 -0.24 -2.20 7.46
C LEU A 518 0.83 -1.12 7.27
N ASN A 519 1.42 -0.63 8.35
CA ASN A 519 2.47 0.38 8.33
C ASN A 519 3.67 -0.12 9.13
N PHE A 520 4.87 0.25 8.73
CA PHE A 520 6.09 -0.16 9.43
C PHE A 520 6.14 0.41 10.85
N CYS A 521 6.14 1.74 10.96
CA CYS A 521 6.17 2.43 12.27
C CYS A 521 5.86 3.92 12.10
N ALA A 522 4.95 4.45 12.91
CA ALA A 522 4.60 5.88 12.89
C ALA A 522 5.41 6.74 13.87
N GLY A 523 6.50 6.21 14.43
CA GLY A 523 7.40 6.93 15.34
C GLY A 523 7.24 6.54 16.80
N ALA A 524 7.74 7.38 17.71
CA ALA A 524 7.71 7.15 19.14
C ALA A 524 6.29 7.19 19.72
N ASN A 525 6.07 6.50 20.85
CA ASN A 525 4.80 6.55 21.58
C ASN A 525 4.67 7.90 22.30
N LEU A 526 3.99 8.86 21.65
CA LEU A 526 3.78 10.21 22.18
C LEU A 526 2.96 10.22 23.49
N ALA A 527 2.11 9.21 23.72
CA ALA A 527 1.33 9.14 24.97
C ALA A 527 2.23 8.84 26.17
N ASN A 528 3.17 7.92 26.04
CA ASN A 528 4.15 7.65 27.09
C ASN A 528 5.07 8.85 27.31
N MET A 529 5.48 9.51 26.23
CA MET A 529 6.35 10.69 26.32
C MET A 529 5.68 11.83 27.08
N ILE A 530 4.42 12.18 26.76
CA ILE A 530 3.73 13.29 27.45
C ILE A 530 3.49 12.98 28.94
N GLN A 531 3.21 11.71 29.28
CA GLN A 531 3.07 11.28 30.68
C GLN A 531 4.38 11.47 31.46
N ALA A 532 5.53 11.10 30.90
CA ALA A 532 6.83 11.28 31.51
C ALA A 532 7.18 12.78 31.67
N ILE A 533 6.85 13.61 30.69
CA ILE A 533 7.01 15.06 30.74
C ILE A 533 6.14 15.66 31.85
N GLU A 534 4.88 15.28 31.95
CA GLU A 534 3.95 15.78 32.99
C GLU A 534 4.33 15.33 34.40
N ALA A 535 4.98 14.18 34.53
CA ALA A 535 5.56 13.71 35.77
C ALA A 535 6.88 14.40 36.13
N GLY A 536 7.45 15.23 35.24
CA GLY A 536 8.75 15.88 35.45
C GLY A 536 9.93 14.91 35.44
N ALA A 537 9.80 13.74 34.81
CA ALA A 537 10.78 12.65 34.81
C ALA A 537 11.94 12.90 33.81
N TRP A 538 12.58 14.06 33.88
CA TRP A 538 13.57 14.49 32.88
C TRP A 538 14.80 13.59 32.79
N ASP A 539 15.31 13.11 33.92
CA ASP A 539 16.46 12.19 33.96
C ASP A 539 16.11 10.85 33.31
N GLU A 540 14.86 10.37 33.52
CA GLU A 540 14.36 9.15 32.88
C GLU A 540 14.20 9.31 31.37
N ILE A 541 13.62 10.44 30.92
CA ILE A 541 13.51 10.77 29.50
C ILE A 541 14.89 10.80 28.84
N ASN A 542 15.85 11.51 29.45
CA ASN A 542 17.23 11.59 28.93
C ASN A 542 17.91 10.22 28.89
N THR A 543 17.71 9.39 29.91
CA THR A 543 18.25 8.02 29.98
C THR A 543 17.64 7.11 28.93
N GLN A 544 16.32 7.15 28.75
CA GLN A 544 15.63 6.34 27.75
C GLN A 544 16.08 6.70 26.33
N ILE A 545 16.21 7.99 26.00
CA ILE A 545 16.70 8.43 24.70
C ILE A 545 18.14 7.93 24.47
N LYS A 546 18.99 8.05 25.50
CA LYS A 546 20.37 7.54 25.43
C LYS A 546 20.41 6.04 25.15
N GLN A 547 19.58 5.25 25.84
CA GLN A 547 19.49 3.81 25.64
C GLN A 547 19.06 3.46 24.19
N VAL A 548 18.11 4.22 23.64
CA VAL A 548 17.70 4.04 22.23
C VAL A 548 18.86 4.40 21.29
N GLN A 549 19.57 5.51 21.50
CA GLN A 549 20.74 5.88 20.74
C GLN A 549 21.80 4.76 20.78
N ASP A 550 22.10 4.22 21.95
CA ASP A 550 23.08 3.15 22.14
C ASP A 550 22.66 1.86 21.41
N LEU A 551 21.39 1.49 21.49
CA LEU A 551 20.83 0.33 20.76
C LEU A 551 20.96 0.52 19.25
N LEU A 552 20.67 1.70 18.72
CA LEU A 552 20.79 2.00 17.29
C LEU A 552 22.25 2.04 16.83
N GLN A 553 23.19 2.43 17.72
CA GLN A 553 24.64 2.30 17.46
C GLN A 553 25.09 0.82 17.45
N ARG A 554 24.54 -0.03 18.35
CA ARG A 554 24.78 -1.49 18.30
C ARG A 554 24.34 -2.07 16.94
N ILE A 555 23.16 -1.68 16.43
CA ILE A 555 22.71 -2.07 15.09
C ILE A 555 23.73 -1.62 14.03
N ARG A 556 24.16 -0.37 14.09
CA ARG A 556 25.09 0.24 13.11
C ARG A 556 26.42 -0.49 13.02
N PHE A 557 26.97 -0.89 14.16
CA PHE A 557 28.31 -1.49 14.25
C PHE A 557 28.27 -3.01 14.49
N SER A 558 27.13 -3.64 14.28
CA SER A 558 27.00 -5.09 14.37
C SER A 558 27.90 -5.79 13.37
N LYS A 559 28.64 -6.80 13.81
CA LYS A 559 29.45 -7.67 12.93
C LYS A 559 28.58 -8.58 12.07
N ALA A 560 27.40 -8.93 12.53
CA ALA A 560 26.40 -9.64 11.75
C ALA A 560 25.53 -8.63 10.97
N PRO A 561 25.24 -8.84 9.68
CA PRO A 561 24.45 -7.91 8.90
C PRO A 561 23.00 -7.84 9.39
N ILE A 562 22.51 -6.62 9.56
CA ILE A 562 21.12 -6.35 9.89
C ILE A 562 20.49 -5.65 8.69
N VAL A 563 19.42 -6.23 8.15
CA VAL A 563 18.68 -5.69 7.00
C VAL A 563 17.33 -5.18 7.46
N ALA A 564 17.04 -3.90 7.22
CA ALA A 564 15.72 -3.35 7.48
C ALA A 564 14.82 -3.47 6.24
N ALA A 565 13.55 -3.81 6.46
CA ALA A 565 12.56 -4.00 5.39
C ALA A 565 11.37 -3.02 5.56
N PRO A 566 11.59 -1.68 5.42
CA PRO A 566 10.55 -0.66 5.63
C PRO A 566 9.50 -0.65 4.52
N HIS A 567 8.27 -0.26 4.91
CA HIS A 567 7.13 -0.16 4.01
C HIS A 567 6.10 0.84 4.53
N HIS A 568 5.30 1.40 3.62
CA HIS A 568 4.25 2.37 3.94
C HIS A 568 4.76 3.42 4.94
N LEU A 569 4.02 3.74 6.00
CA LEU A 569 4.44 4.74 6.97
C LEU A 569 5.66 4.24 7.78
N THR A 570 6.77 4.95 7.64
CA THR A 570 8.04 4.75 8.34
C THR A 570 8.51 6.13 8.83
N LEU A 571 7.85 6.65 9.88
CA LEU A 571 7.96 8.04 10.28
C LEU A 571 8.71 8.20 11.59
N GLY A 572 9.41 9.33 11.75
CA GLY A 572 10.09 9.69 13.00
C GLY A 572 11.05 8.59 13.46
N GLY A 573 10.88 8.08 14.66
CA GLY A 573 11.65 6.96 15.21
C GLY A 573 11.63 5.71 14.31
N GLY A 574 10.61 5.52 13.45
CA GLY A 574 10.60 4.47 12.45
C GLY A 574 11.72 4.64 11.42
N PHE A 575 11.99 5.87 10.97
CA PHE A 575 13.18 6.17 10.18
C PHE A 575 14.46 5.90 10.98
N GLU A 576 14.50 6.32 12.26
CA GLU A 576 15.69 6.17 13.10
C GLU A 576 16.08 4.70 13.31
N ILE A 577 15.10 3.76 13.38
CA ILE A 577 15.36 2.31 13.48
C ILE A 577 15.93 1.75 12.17
N VAL A 578 15.41 2.15 11.01
CA VAL A 578 15.86 1.56 9.73
C VAL A 578 17.17 2.16 9.23
N ALA A 579 17.47 3.40 9.58
CA ALA A 579 18.62 4.13 9.06
C ALA A 579 19.99 3.50 9.40
N PRO A 580 20.23 2.94 10.61
CA PRO A 580 21.52 2.33 10.97
C PRO A 580 21.73 0.92 10.37
N ALA A 581 20.72 0.27 9.79
CA ALA A 581 20.85 -1.05 9.22
C ALA A 581 21.95 -1.12 8.15
N ALA A 582 22.59 -2.28 8.02
CA ALA A 582 23.61 -2.54 7.00
C ALA A 582 23.08 -2.32 5.57
N HIS A 583 21.83 -2.70 5.35
CA HIS A 583 21.12 -2.48 4.08
C HIS A 583 19.62 -2.33 4.31
N ARG A 584 18.92 -1.60 3.44
CA ARG A 584 17.46 -1.47 3.44
C ARG A 584 16.90 -2.12 2.18
N VAL A 585 15.93 -3.02 2.36
CA VAL A 585 15.09 -3.59 1.30
C VAL A 585 13.72 -2.92 1.42
N ALA A 586 13.59 -1.78 0.77
CA ALA A 586 12.44 -0.90 0.91
C ALA A 586 11.33 -1.25 -0.09
N LEU A 587 10.07 -1.21 0.36
CA LEU A 587 8.94 -1.27 -0.55
C LEU A 587 8.88 0.00 -1.42
N GLY A 588 8.52 -0.13 -2.70
CA GLY A 588 8.30 1.03 -3.59
C GLY A 588 7.31 2.03 -3.00
N GLU A 589 6.22 1.54 -2.39
CA GLU A 589 5.26 2.33 -1.59
C GLU A 589 5.79 2.56 -0.17
N LEU A 590 6.75 3.46 -0.06
CA LEU A 590 7.37 3.86 1.21
C LEU A 590 7.14 5.34 1.48
N TYR A 591 6.52 5.64 2.62
CA TYR A 591 6.28 6.99 3.13
C TYR A 591 7.17 7.21 4.36
N ILE A 592 8.43 7.62 4.11
CA ILE A 592 9.45 7.73 5.14
C ILE A 592 9.84 9.19 5.38
N GLY A 593 10.02 9.56 6.64
CA GLY A 593 10.42 10.92 6.99
C GLY A 593 10.66 11.15 8.47
N ALA A 594 11.52 12.11 8.79
CA ALA A 594 11.69 12.69 10.11
C ALA A 594 10.63 13.80 10.28
N VAL A 595 9.63 13.54 11.10
CA VAL A 595 8.41 14.38 11.22
C VAL A 595 8.27 15.05 12.61
N GLU A 596 9.28 14.94 13.45
CA GLU A 596 9.31 15.39 14.84
C GLU A 596 8.98 16.87 15.00
N VAL A 597 9.37 17.71 14.02
CA VAL A 597 9.05 19.15 14.04
C VAL A 597 7.54 19.43 14.01
N GLY A 598 6.75 18.50 13.49
CA GLY A 598 5.30 18.57 13.51
C GLY A 598 4.69 18.51 14.92
N VAL A 599 5.41 17.95 15.88
CA VAL A 599 5.05 17.89 17.31
C VAL A 599 5.94 18.76 18.20
N GLY A 600 6.73 19.65 17.59
CA GLY A 600 7.55 20.61 18.34
C GLY A 600 8.94 20.11 18.74
N LEU A 601 9.37 18.96 18.22
CA LEU A 601 10.64 18.31 18.53
C LEU A 601 11.56 18.26 17.31
N ILE A 602 12.78 17.77 17.48
CA ILE A 602 13.67 17.30 16.42
C ILE A 602 13.92 15.80 16.62
N PRO A 603 14.46 15.06 15.64
CA PRO A 603 14.90 13.68 15.87
C PRO A 603 15.81 13.58 17.10
N GLY A 604 15.62 12.54 17.91
CA GLY A 604 16.33 12.38 19.19
C GLY A 604 17.13 11.08 19.32
N ALA A 605 16.86 10.11 18.45
CA ALA A 605 17.49 8.80 18.53
C ALA A 605 18.59 8.58 17.47
N GLY A 606 19.15 9.65 16.90
CA GLY A 606 20.21 9.61 15.90
C GLY A 606 19.75 10.00 14.49
N GLY A 607 18.50 10.41 14.31
CA GLY A 607 17.95 10.73 12.98
C GLY A 607 18.68 11.88 12.27
N ASN A 608 19.13 12.89 12.99
CA ASN A 608 19.93 13.99 12.43
C ASN A 608 21.29 13.49 11.92
N LEU A 609 21.99 12.73 12.75
CA LEU A 609 23.28 12.12 12.39
C LEU A 609 23.12 11.20 11.17
N ARG A 610 22.11 10.33 11.16
CA ARG A 610 21.91 9.36 10.07
C ARG A 610 21.60 10.04 8.76
N LEU A 611 20.75 11.07 8.76
CA LEU A 611 20.45 11.81 7.54
C LEU A 611 21.70 12.55 7.01
N LEU A 612 22.52 13.14 7.87
CA LEU A 612 23.80 13.74 7.47
C LEU A 612 24.73 12.71 6.80
N LEU A 613 24.94 11.54 7.43
CA LEU A 613 25.80 10.49 6.90
C LEU A 613 25.28 9.95 5.57
N ASN A 614 23.98 9.66 5.47
CA ASN A 614 23.38 9.19 4.22
C ASN A 614 23.52 10.22 3.09
N LEU A 615 23.34 11.52 3.38
CA LEU A 615 23.52 12.57 2.37
C LEU A 615 24.98 12.72 1.94
N MET A 616 25.94 12.57 2.84
CA MET A 616 27.37 12.54 2.52
C MET A 616 27.69 11.37 1.60
N GLU A 617 27.24 10.17 1.93
CA GLU A 617 27.45 8.95 1.14
C GLU A 617 26.76 9.03 -0.23
N ASN A 618 25.50 9.45 -0.29
CA ASN A 618 24.77 9.63 -1.53
C ASN A 618 25.39 10.70 -2.45
N SER A 619 26.13 11.66 -1.92
CA SER A 619 26.78 12.73 -2.70
C SER A 619 28.04 12.25 -3.41
N GLY A 620 28.69 11.19 -2.91
CA GLY A 620 30.00 10.76 -3.40
C GLY A 620 31.11 11.80 -3.13
N SER A 621 32.34 11.48 -3.46
CA SER A 621 33.46 12.41 -3.25
C SER A 621 33.31 13.66 -4.13
N GLY A 622 33.10 14.82 -3.49
CA GLY A 622 33.24 16.15 -4.11
C GLY A 622 32.00 16.80 -4.72
N ARG A 623 30.81 16.17 -4.67
CA ARG A 623 29.59 16.77 -5.27
C ARG A 623 28.84 17.74 -4.36
N MET A 624 28.92 17.59 -3.05
CA MET A 624 28.31 18.50 -2.07
C MET A 624 29.32 18.80 -0.97
N ASN A 625 29.48 20.09 -0.62
CA ASN A 625 30.27 20.46 0.52
C ASN A 625 29.49 20.28 1.83
N SER A 626 30.17 20.39 2.98
CA SER A 626 29.55 20.18 4.30
C SER A 626 28.37 21.09 4.58
N PHE A 627 28.40 22.34 4.08
CA PHE A 627 27.28 23.26 4.23
C PHE A 627 26.04 22.84 3.41
N GLN A 628 26.23 22.41 2.17
CA GLN A 628 25.14 21.93 1.32
C GLN A 628 24.49 20.67 1.88
N VAL A 629 25.28 19.75 2.47
CA VAL A 629 24.77 18.56 3.16
C VAL A 629 23.92 18.98 4.36
N ALA A 630 24.46 19.83 5.23
CA ALA A 630 23.76 20.30 6.42
C ALA A 630 22.49 21.11 6.05
N GLN A 631 22.55 21.94 5.01
CA GLN A 631 21.39 22.68 4.50
C GLN A 631 20.31 21.74 3.98
N LYS A 632 20.66 20.73 3.19
CA LYS A 632 19.68 19.76 2.67
C LYS A 632 19.04 18.95 3.80
N ALA A 633 19.82 18.52 4.80
CA ALA A 633 19.28 17.85 5.98
C ALA A 633 18.33 18.78 6.76
N PHE A 634 18.74 20.05 6.95
CA PHE A 634 17.92 21.07 7.62
C PHE A 634 16.58 21.30 6.91
N GLU A 635 16.60 21.44 5.59
CA GLU A 635 15.36 21.60 4.80
C GLU A 635 14.49 20.34 4.83
N THR A 636 15.10 19.15 4.82
CA THR A 636 14.38 17.89 4.82
C THR A 636 13.66 17.66 6.16
N ILE A 637 14.35 17.83 7.30
CA ILE A 637 13.78 17.67 8.64
C ILE A 637 12.91 18.87 9.01
N GLY A 638 13.42 20.10 8.81
CA GLY A 638 12.74 21.33 9.23
C GLY A 638 11.39 21.56 8.58
N PHE A 639 11.18 21.07 7.35
CA PHE A 639 9.89 21.08 6.68
C PHE A 639 9.13 19.76 6.85
N ALA A 640 9.57 18.84 7.70
CA ALA A 640 8.96 17.51 7.86
C ALA A 640 8.69 16.81 6.52
N LYS A 641 9.64 16.85 5.59
CA LYS A 641 9.45 16.25 4.27
C LYS A 641 9.34 14.75 4.41
N VAL A 642 8.22 14.20 3.97
CA VAL A 642 7.97 12.77 3.89
C VAL A 642 8.10 12.35 2.42
N ALA A 643 8.98 11.40 2.15
CA ALA A 643 9.03 10.78 0.83
C ALA A 643 7.74 10.01 0.55
N THR A 644 7.27 10.06 -0.68
CA THR A 644 6.04 9.38 -1.15
C THR A 644 6.35 8.10 -1.93
N SER A 645 7.62 7.72 -1.97
CA SER A 645 8.14 6.48 -2.55
C SER A 645 9.55 6.20 -2.06
N ALA A 646 10.02 4.95 -2.23
CA ALA A 646 11.40 4.59 -1.94
C ALA A 646 12.41 5.31 -2.88
N ASP A 647 12.03 5.59 -4.11
CA ASP A 647 12.85 6.40 -5.05
C ASP A 647 13.03 7.83 -4.55
N GLU A 648 11.96 8.48 -4.09
CA GLU A 648 12.04 9.82 -3.51
C GLU A 648 12.82 9.81 -2.19
N ALA A 649 12.70 8.73 -1.40
CA ALA A 649 13.47 8.55 -0.17
C ALA A 649 14.98 8.55 -0.41
N LYS A 650 15.45 7.93 -1.51
CA LYS A 650 16.87 8.02 -1.94
C LYS A 650 17.26 9.47 -2.27
N PHE A 651 16.39 10.22 -2.93
CA PHE A 651 16.65 11.62 -3.26
C PHE A 651 16.71 12.52 -2.02
N LEU A 652 15.82 12.29 -1.05
CA LEU A 652 15.79 13.05 0.21
C LEU A 652 16.90 12.66 1.19
N GLY A 653 17.55 11.50 1.01
CA GLY A 653 18.63 11.00 1.86
C GLY A 653 18.17 10.06 2.98
N TYR A 654 16.88 9.70 3.03
CA TYR A 654 16.39 8.70 3.99
C TYR A 654 16.86 7.28 3.67
N LEU A 655 17.09 6.99 2.39
CA LEU A 655 17.71 5.77 1.88
C LEU A 655 19.03 6.07 1.19
N LEU A 656 19.92 5.09 1.17
CA LEU A 656 21.10 5.14 0.32
C LEU A 656 20.76 4.80 -1.14
N LYS A 657 21.55 5.29 -2.08
CA LYS A 657 21.40 4.93 -3.50
C LYS A 657 21.57 3.45 -3.76
N THR A 658 22.37 2.79 -2.94
CA THR A 658 22.68 1.36 -2.97
C THR A 658 21.56 0.49 -2.39
N ASP A 659 20.62 1.05 -1.63
CA ASP A 659 19.51 0.29 -1.04
C ASP A 659 18.62 -0.32 -2.11
N THR A 660 18.11 -1.51 -1.83
CA THR A 660 17.22 -2.24 -2.74
C THR A 660 15.79 -1.70 -2.65
N ILE A 661 15.15 -1.56 -3.81
CA ILE A 661 13.70 -1.27 -3.88
C ILE A 661 13.01 -2.51 -4.44
N ILE A 662 11.96 -2.95 -3.77
CA ILE A 662 11.10 -4.05 -4.20
C ILE A 662 9.66 -3.55 -4.36
N LEU A 663 8.95 -4.01 -5.38
CA LEU A 663 7.57 -3.60 -5.63
C LEU A 663 6.54 -4.54 -5.01
N ASN A 664 6.89 -5.83 -4.83
CA ASN A 664 6.01 -6.81 -4.22
C ASN A 664 6.16 -6.82 -2.68
N ASN A 665 5.11 -6.36 -1.99
CA ASN A 665 5.10 -6.30 -0.53
C ASN A 665 5.21 -7.67 0.16
N ASP A 666 4.66 -8.74 -0.44
CA ASP A 666 4.68 -10.08 0.18
C ASP A 666 6.08 -10.71 0.15
N GLN A 667 6.89 -10.33 -0.84
CA GLN A 667 8.25 -10.84 -0.99
C GLN A 667 9.29 -10.11 -0.11
N ARG A 668 8.90 -9.05 0.57
CA ARG A 668 9.80 -8.11 1.27
C ARG A 668 10.64 -8.78 2.37
N ILE A 669 10.02 -9.62 3.21
CA ILE A 669 10.75 -10.34 4.28
C ILE A 669 11.72 -11.35 3.69
N TRP A 670 11.30 -12.08 2.65
CA TRP A 670 12.18 -12.99 1.92
C TRP A 670 13.35 -12.25 1.28
N ALA A 671 13.10 -11.14 0.61
CA ALA A 671 14.16 -10.33 -0.02
C ALA A 671 15.13 -9.75 1.04
N GLY A 672 14.62 -9.37 2.21
CA GLY A 672 15.43 -8.97 3.35
C GLY A 672 16.34 -10.11 3.85
N LYS A 673 15.80 -11.33 3.97
CA LYS A 673 16.56 -12.53 4.33
C LYS A 673 17.64 -12.83 3.27
N GLN A 674 17.27 -12.82 1.98
CA GLN A 674 18.26 -13.08 0.91
C GLN A 674 19.39 -12.06 0.91
N LYS A 675 19.07 -10.77 1.19
CA LYS A 675 20.08 -9.72 1.29
C LYS A 675 20.99 -9.91 2.50
N ALA A 676 20.49 -10.37 3.63
CA ALA A 676 21.31 -10.71 4.78
C ALA A 676 22.27 -11.86 4.47
N LEU A 677 21.78 -12.93 3.82
CA LEU A 677 22.61 -14.06 3.38
C LEU A 677 23.67 -13.61 2.37
N GLU A 678 23.31 -12.81 1.36
CA GLU A 678 24.26 -12.23 0.40
C GLU A 678 25.38 -11.45 1.09
N LEU A 679 25.05 -10.64 2.10
CA LEU A 679 26.05 -9.89 2.87
C LEU A 679 26.97 -10.81 3.67
N ILE A 680 26.44 -11.88 4.26
CA ILE A 680 27.24 -12.89 4.98
C ILE A 680 28.22 -13.57 4.02
N ASP A 681 27.74 -14.03 2.86
CA ASP A 681 28.55 -14.71 1.84
C ASP A 681 29.66 -13.81 1.29
N ASN A 682 29.42 -12.49 1.25
CA ASN A 682 30.39 -11.48 0.82
C ASN A 682 31.29 -10.96 1.97
N ASN A 683 31.34 -11.65 3.13
CA ASN A 683 32.14 -11.28 4.29
C ASN A 683 31.86 -9.84 4.76
N TYR A 684 30.59 -9.56 5.05
CA TYR A 684 30.16 -8.24 5.53
C TYR A 684 31.03 -7.72 6.67
N GLU A 685 31.44 -6.47 6.55
CA GLU A 685 32.08 -5.71 7.60
C GLU A 685 31.25 -4.48 7.97
N PRO A 686 31.06 -4.19 9.27
CA PRO A 686 30.35 -2.99 9.69
C PRO A 686 31.11 -1.72 9.30
N PRO A 687 30.42 -0.59 9.09
CA PRO A 687 31.09 0.66 8.79
C PRO A 687 31.97 1.13 9.96
N SER A 688 33.03 1.86 9.64
CA SER A 688 33.90 2.45 10.65
C SER A 688 33.18 3.59 11.40
N TYR A 689 33.47 3.72 12.69
CA TYR A 689 33.06 4.86 13.49
C TYR A 689 33.72 6.15 12.97
N ARG A 690 32.95 7.22 12.85
CA ARG A 690 33.44 8.48 12.28
C ARG A 690 33.83 9.47 13.40
N GLU A 691 35.13 9.76 13.47
CA GLU A 691 35.71 10.79 14.36
C GLU A 691 36.03 12.08 13.60
N ASP A 692 35.85 12.09 12.30
CA ASP A 692 36.34 13.11 11.36
C ASP A 692 35.21 13.91 10.69
N LEU A 693 34.03 13.99 11.28
CA LEU A 693 32.89 14.68 10.68
C LEU A 693 33.13 16.19 10.59
N LYS A 694 33.38 16.68 9.39
CA LYS A 694 33.55 18.10 9.07
C LYS A 694 32.19 18.70 8.77
N LEU A 695 31.71 19.56 9.67
CA LEU A 695 30.43 20.23 9.58
C LEU A 695 30.65 21.74 9.53
N PRO A 696 29.67 22.55 9.00
CA PRO A 696 29.90 23.96 8.71
C PRO A 696 30.04 24.87 9.94
N GLY A 697 29.77 24.37 11.15
CA GLY A 697 29.94 25.10 12.42
C GLY A 697 29.14 26.42 12.50
N ALA A 698 29.69 27.40 13.21
CA ALA A 698 29.03 28.68 13.48
C ALA A 698 28.67 29.47 12.21
N GLY A 699 29.50 29.39 11.14
CA GLY A 699 29.22 30.08 9.88
C GLY A 699 27.97 29.52 9.19
N GLY A 700 27.86 28.19 9.10
CA GLY A 700 26.68 27.53 8.55
C GLY A 700 25.42 27.81 9.38
N ARG A 701 25.54 27.76 10.72
CA ARG A 701 24.45 28.08 11.65
C ARG A 701 23.94 29.52 11.44
N THR A 702 24.84 30.50 11.26
CA THR A 702 24.48 31.89 11.00
C THR A 702 23.72 32.04 9.68
N ALA A 703 24.18 31.38 8.61
CA ALA A 703 23.49 31.40 7.32
C ALA A 703 22.06 30.83 7.41
N MET A 704 21.88 29.70 8.10
CA MET A 704 20.55 29.12 8.35
C MET A 704 19.67 30.04 9.18
N ALA A 705 20.22 30.69 10.22
CA ALA A 705 19.48 31.63 11.05
C ALA A 705 19.02 32.89 10.28
N MET A 706 19.81 33.37 9.32
CA MET A 706 19.38 34.46 8.43
C MET A 706 18.19 34.06 7.56
N ALA A 707 18.20 32.85 6.99
CA ALA A 707 17.06 32.33 6.21
C ALA A 707 15.80 32.23 7.08
N LEU A 708 15.91 31.74 8.33
CA LEU A 708 14.79 31.68 9.28
C LEU A 708 14.18 33.02 9.60
N LYS A 709 15.00 34.08 9.78
CA LYS A 709 14.50 35.45 9.97
C LYS A 709 13.65 35.91 8.77
N GLY A 710 14.04 35.55 7.56
CA GLY A 710 13.27 35.84 6.35
C GLY A 710 11.89 35.13 6.35
N PHE A 711 11.84 33.85 6.73
CA PHE A 711 10.57 33.11 6.83
C PHE A 711 9.66 33.69 7.93
N LYS A 712 10.24 34.08 9.07
CA LYS A 712 9.48 34.70 10.17
C LYS A 712 8.91 36.06 9.78
N ALA A 713 9.71 36.93 9.13
CA ALA A 713 9.26 38.22 8.65
C ALA A 713 8.11 38.10 7.61
N GLN A 714 8.04 36.98 6.86
CA GLN A 714 6.96 36.66 5.94
C GLN A 714 5.76 35.98 6.61
N GLY A 715 5.77 35.77 7.94
CA GLY A 715 4.70 35.09 8.66
C GLY A 715 4.57 33.60 8.33
N LYS A 716 5.59 32.97 7.72
CA LYS A 716 5.56 31.56 7.32
C LYS A 716 5.86 30.59 8.48
N ILE A 717 6.52 31.07 9.51
CA ILE A 717 6.86 30.28 10.71
C ILE A 717 6.51 31.06 11.96
N SER A 718 6.09 30.35 13.02
CA SER A 718 5.85 30.94 14.34
C SER A 718 7.17 31.20 15.11
N ALA A 719 7.09 31.85 16.27
CA ALA A 719 8.25 32.02 17.14
C ALA A 719 8.76 30.66 17.66
N HIS A 720 7.86 29.73 17.91
CA HIS A 720 8.20 28.37 18.35
C HIS A 720 8.83 27.55 17.23
N ASP A 721 8.33 27.66 15.98
CA ASP A 721 8.97 27.03 14.81
C ASP A 721 10.41 27.56 14.62
N GLU A 722 10.65 28.87 14.87
CA GLU A 722 12.01 29.44 14.83
C GLU A 722 12.92 28.84 15.89
N LEU A 723 12.41 28.62 17.13
CA LEU A 723 13.17 27.99 18.21
C LEU A 723 13.59 26.56 17.82
N ILE A 724 12.62 25.75 17.35
CA ILE A 724 12.86 24.37 16.93
C ILE A 724 13.91 24.34 15.82
N ALA A 725 13.75 25.19 14.80
CA ALA A 725 14.66 25.28 13.68
C ALA A 725 16.08 25.74 14.09
N LYS A 726 16.22 26.62 15.07
CA LYS A 726 17.53 27.00 15.62
C LYS A 726 18.22 25.84 16.33
N LYS A 727 17.49 25.05 17.12
CA LYS A 727 18.01 23.83 17.76
C LYS A 727 18.43 22.79 16.70
N LEU A 728 17.63 22.59 15.68
CA LEU A 728 17.95 21.72 14.54
C LEU A 728 19.22 22.19 13.80
N ALA A 729 19.32 23.50 13.49
CA ALA A 729 20.50 24.07 12.85
C ALA A 729 21.76 23.90 13.73
N PHE A 730 21.64 24.04 15.05
CA PHE A 730 22.74 23.82 16.00
C PHE A 730 23.29 22.39 15.86
N VAL A 731 22.44 21.38 15.89
CA VAL A 731 22.84 19.96 15.76
C VAL A 731 23.45 19.69 14.39
N LEU A 732 22.77 20.05 13.31
CA LEU A 732 23.19 19.73 11.94
C LEU A 732 24.47 20.45 11.49
N THR A 733 24.82 21.55 12.15
CA THR A 733 26.08 22.26 11.90
C THR A 733 27.22 21.82 12.82
N GLY A 734 27.00 20.84 13.73
CA GLY A 734 28.00 20.27 14.61
C GLY A 734 28.25 21.07 15.90
N GLY A 735 27.21 21.78 16.37
CA GLY A 735 27.24 22.50 17.65
C GLY A 735 28.35 23.55 17.69
N ASP A 736 28.97 23.69 18.87
CA ASP A 736 30.02 24.66 19.12
C ASP A 736 31.45 24.13 18.84
N LYS A 737 31.58 22.78 18.69
CA LYS A 737 32.90 22.15 18.47
C LYS A 737 33.28 22.06 17.00
N ALA A 738 32.31 21.90 16.07
CA ALA A 738 32.60 21.75 14.64
C ALA A 738 32.91 23.09 13.97
N GLY A 739 33.67 23.02 12.89
CA GLY A 739 34.00 24.15 12.01
C GLY A 739 34.70 23.68 10.75
N LEU A 740 35.07 24.62 9.89
CA LEU A 740 35.74 24.30 8.61
C LEU A 740 37.02 23.50 8.78
N THR A 741 37.74 23.71 9.90
CA THR A 741 39.02 23.05 10.23
C THR A 741 38.92 22.09 11.41
N LYS A 742 37.78 22.06 12.11
CA LYS A 742 37.56 21.22 13.29
C LYS A 742 36.48 20.19 13.01
N SER A 743 36.82 18.91 13.15
CA SER A 743 35.90 17.80 13.07
C SER A 743 35.29 17.47 14.44
N VAL A 744 34.19 16.73 14.42
CA VAL A 744 33.54 16.15 15.58
C VAL A 744 33.29 14.66 15.28
N ASP A 745 33.05 13.88 16.33
CA ASP A 745 32.69 12.47 16.21
C ASP A 745 31.16 12.24 16.22
N GLU A 746 30.73 11.01 15.93
CA GLU A 746 29.33 10.63 15.92
C GLU A 746 28.68 10.78 17.30
N GLN A 747 29.40 10.44 18.40
CA GLN A 747 28.88 10.49 19.76
C GLN A 747 28.56 11.93 20.20
N TYR A 748 29.42 12.87 19.87
CA TYR A 748 29.17 14.27 20.17
C TYR A 748 27.90 14.78 19.47
N LEU A 749 27.65 14.37 18.22
CA LEU A 749 26.41 14.75 17.52
C LEU A 749 25.18 14.13 18.18
N LEU A 750 25.26 12.87 18.62
CA LEU A 750 24.17 12.20 19.35
C LEU A 750 23.89 12.88 20.69
N ASP A 751 24.95 13.34 21.42
CA ASP A 751 24.79 14.02 22.70
C ASP A 751 24.09 15.36 22.54
N ILE A 752 24.51 16.22 21.59
CA ILE A 752 23.86 17.53 21.36
C ILE A 752 22.46 17.37 20.72
N GLU A 753 22.20 16.32 19.98
CA GLU A 753 20.86 15.96 19.48
C GLU A 753 19.92 15.66 20.65
N ARG A 754 20.35 14.79 21.58
CA ARG A 754 19.59 14.41 22.77
C ARG A 754 19.33 15.63 23.69
N GLU A 755 20.36 16.46 23.94
CA GLU A 755 20.23 17.69 24.70
C GLU A 755 19.19 18.64 24.06
N ALA A 756 19.26 18.86 22.78
CA ALA A 756 18.32 19.70 22.04
C ALA A 756 16.90 19.14 22.11
N PHE A 757 16.73 17.82 21.96
CA PHE A 757 15.45 17.12 22.05
C PHE A 757 14.82 17.33 23.44
N VAL A 758 15.56 17.04 24.53
CA VAL A 758 15.07 17.18 25.91
C VAL A 758 14.73 18.64 26.21
N SER A 759 15.57 19.60 25.77
CA SER A 759 15.29 21.04 25.87
C SER A 759 13.96 21.42 25.21
N LEU A 760 13.67 20.94 24.00
CA LEU A 760 12.42 21.20 23.29
C LEU A 760 11.21 20.52 23.95
N ALA A 761 11.37 19.32 24.50
CA ALA A 761 10.33 18.63 25.26
C ALA A 761 9.88 19.42 26.52
N GLY A 762 10.78 20.22 27.08
CA GLY A 762 10.48 21.12 28.18
C GLY A 762 9.63 22.35 27.81
N GLU A 763 9.53 22.69 26.55
CA GLU A 763 8.78 23.85 26.06
C GLU A 763 7.25 23.61 26.11
N THR A 764 6.51 24.51 26.76
CA THR A 764 5.03 24.39 26.87
C THR A 764 4.35 24.27 25.50
N LEU A 765 4.81 25.03 24.50
CA LEU A 765 4.24 25.00 23.16
C LEU A 765 4.50 23.66 22.45
N THR A 766 5.61 22.99 22.71
CA THR A 766 5.88 21.61 22.26
C THR A 766 4.90 20.64 22.90
N GLN A 767 4.69 20.72 24.21
CA GLN A 767 3.75 19.87 24.94
C GLN A 767 2.31 20.03 24.39
N ASP A 768 1.92 21.26 24.07
CA ASP A 768 0.62 21.53 23.44
C ASP A 768 0.50 20.88 22.05
N ARG A 769 1.57 20.90 21.23
CA ARG A 769 1.62 20.20 19.95
C ARG A 769 1.46 18.70 20.12
N ILE A 770 2.12 18.09 21.08
CA ILE A 770 2.02 16.65 21.39
C ILE A 770 0.58 16.30 21.80
N ARG A 771 -0.01 17.05 22.75
CA ARG A 771 -1.40 16.83 23.19
C ARG A 771 -2.39 16.99 22.04
N TYR A 772 -2.21 18.00 21.19
CA TYR A 772 -3.06 18.23 20.04
C TYR A 772 -2.95 17.09 19.00
N MET A 773 -1.74 16.61 18.72
CA MET A 773 -1.51 15.46 17.85
C MET A 773 -2.24 14.22 18.37
N LEU A 774 -2.13 13.92 19.66
CA LEU A 774 -2.83 12.78 20.28
C LEU A 774 -4.36 12.92 20.22
N LYS A 775 -4.89 14.14 20.34
CA LYS A 775 -6.33 14.41 20.34
C LYS A 775 -6.93 14.45 18.95
N VAL A 776 -6.23 15.04 17.98
CA VAL A 776 -6.79 15.42 16.67
C VAL A 776 -6.16 14.62 15.53
N GLY A 777 -4.96 14.06 15.71
CA GLY A 777 -4.19 13.36 14.66
C GLY A 777 -3.62 14.30 13.60
N LYS A 778 -3.41 15.58 13.90
CA LYS A 778 -2.87 16.60 13.00
C LYS A 778 -1.86 17.50 13.74
N PRO A 779 -0.84 18.03 13.03
CA PRO A 779 0.07 19.01 13.62
C PRO A 779 -0.65 20.29 14.05
N LEU A 780 -0.30 20.81 15.23
CA LEU A 780 -0.69 22.14 15.68
C LEU A 780 0.41 23.14 15.28
N ARG A 781 0.01 24.31 14.82
CA ARG A 781 0.89 25.44 14.62
C ARG A 781 0.54 26.54 15.62
N ASN A 782 1.40 26.74 16.62
CA ASN A 782 1.28 27.71 17.71
C ASN A 782 2.50 28.61 17.80
#